data_7c82afafa470594e9a27457e1429f791
#
_entry.id   7c82afafa470594e9a27457e1429f791
#
_cell.length_a   1.000
_cell.length_b   1.000
_cell.length_c   1.000
_cell.angle_alpha   90.00
_cell.angle_beta   90.00
_cell.angle_gamma   90.00
#
_symmetry.space_group_name_H-M   'P 1'
#
loop_
_entity.id
_entity.type
_entity.pdbx_description
1 polymer ?
#
loop_
_entity_poly.entity_id
_entity_poly.type
_entity_poly.pdbx_seq_one_letter_code
_entity_poly.pdbx_strand_id
1 'polypeptide(L)'
;MNIPRKNIIAIAAAALLTAGVLTTQPACAKRPAWAAKNEKLIAEKKIAVRTRDDIPAARLKSNLADGVVTRFESLPEFELAPGIKARAYWGKGNLVALLSLAPGAAIPKETLPAERIMVVMEGEIEQLLGDKYAAMRAVPRDEPDGTHGRTPKNEFVLLEKGAASGVKAGANGATIIEVYAPPRTDYLAKAGAPDVPAGLSLPAFPVAPTVAPGIICDLNDVQFTELQPGANSRLIGGHGAQLSFLRMDPGMSFAEHLHPEEQLMCVLRGAMDEIILDGTAAMKQGDLLYLPAPMVHGGKVGDRGCDVLDVFYPPRPDYMAKKAERDAALAAVIPADAKVELFVDGAVTKPGLIFCEGPKWLKGKLYLSSMCFDQKWNGSPARSTTLEVDPDGAYRVIQKGMQTNGLMPLADGNLAVCDMFGHRVIEMTTKGQIVRTLASTFEGKPIDGPNDIVTDVKGGIYFTDPQFTPEKKKFQPGRSVFYITPPGKLVRIIPPDDFAMPNGILLTPDGRTLLVNNTYDNEAFWNVDSDKDNWVWAYDVNDDGTVKNPRKFALLFLTPEVTERKGRTSAADGMTMDEGGGIYVTTYMGVQIFGPKGEFRGIVNTPTYPVSCCFGGDDMKTLFIVSYDKIYKIKTSVKGLKYGPK
;
A
#
# COMPACT_ATOMS: atom_id res chain seq x y z
N MET A 1 30.86 32.09 15.97
CA MET A 1 31.33 31.30 17.10
C MET A 1 31.18 29.82 16.75
N ASN A 2 32.29 29.18 16.47
CA ASN A 2 32.36 27.77 16.14
C ASN A 2 32.27 26.94 17.43
N ILE A 3 31.38 25.95 17.45
CA ILE A 3 31.42 24.85 18.44
C ILE A 3 31.57 23.55 17.63
N PRO A 4 32.59 22.73 17.93
CA PRO A 4 32.96 21.59 17.08
C PRO A 4 32.13 20.33 17.42
N ARG A 5 31.73 19.64 16.34
CA ARG A 5 31.26 18.25 16.41
C ARG A 5 32.48 17.35 16.70
N LYS A 6 32.51 16.76 17.90
CA LYS A 6 33.21 15.48 18.20
C LYS A 6 32.80 15.00 19.59
N ASN A 7 32.59 13.68 19.71
CA ASN A 7 32.34 12.88 20.91
C ASN A 7 30.89 12.60 21.30
N ILE A 8 30.26 11.67 20.59
CA ILE A 8 29.33 10.69 21.18
C ILE A 8 29.66 9.33 20.53
N ILE A 9 30.76 8.75 20.88
CA ILE A 9 31.05 7.31 20.78
C ILE A 9 32.09 7.08 21.88
N ALA A 10 31.63 6.69 23.04
CA ALA A 10 32.36 5.98 24.08
C ALA A 10 31.62 6.11 25.43
N ILE A 11 30.54 5.36 25.64
CA ILE A 11 30.08 4.88 26.95
C ILE A 11 29.21 3.66 26.67
N ALA A 12 29.84 2.52 26.44
CA ALA A 12 29.20 1.21 26.49
C ALA A 12 30.27 0.12 26.63
N ALA A 13 31.10 0.23 27.65
CA ALA A 13 31.97 -0.86 28.03
C ALA A 13 32.44 -0.66 29.49
N ALA A 14 31.53 -0.83 30.45
CA ALA A 14 31.89 -1.11 31.86
C ALA A 14 30.59 -1.26 32.68
N ALA A 15 29.93 -2.40 32.60
CA ALA A 15 28.99 -2.88 33.63
C ALA A 15 28.80 -4.38 33.46
N LEU A 16 29.90 -5.11 33.59
CA LEU A 16 29.86 -6.53 33.90
C LEU A 16 30.47 -6.68 35.29
N LEU A 17 29.74 -7.37 36.17
CA LEU A 17 30.06 -7.75 37.54
C LEU A 17 29.57 -6.80 38.65
N THR A 18 28.28 -6.93 38.98
CA THR A 18 27.85 -7.07 40.36
C THR A 18 26.67 -8.07 40.39
N ALA A 19 27.02 -9.26 40.83
CA ALA A 19 26.05 -10.25 41.27
C ALA A 19 25.35 -9.74 42.53
N GLY A 20 24.02 -9.93 42.58
CA GLY A 20 23.33 -9.92 43.85
C GLY A 20 22.24 -8.88 44.02
N VAL A 21 21.07 -9.10 43.37
CA VAL A 21 19.78 -8.93 44.04
C VAL A 21 18.89 -10.06 43.53
N LEU A 22 18.88 -11.15 44.23
CA LEU A 22 17.85 -12.16 44.20
C LEU A 22 16.58 -11.55 44.83
N THR A 23 15.76 -10.89 44.06
CA THR A 23 14.35 -10.67 44.46
C THR A 23 13.64 -12.00 44.30
N THR A 24 13.09 -12.47 45.39
CA THR A 24 12.31 -13.70 45.52
C THR A 24 11.17 -13.71 44.50
N GLN A 25 11.39 -14.44 43.41
CA GLN A 25 10.28 -14.87 42.54
C GLN A 25 9.41 -15.86 43.32
N PRO A 26 8.07 -15.77 43.15
CA PRO A 26 7.17 -16.76 43.71
C PRO A 26 7.52 -18.15 43.14
N ALA A 27 7.52 -19.15 43.99
CA ALA A 27 7.98 -20.49 43.73
C ALA A 27 7.41 -21.13 42.45
N CYS A 28 8.29 -21.66 41.63
CA CYS A 28 8.12 -22.84 40.82
C CYS A 28 7.25 -22.78 39.56
N ALA A 29 7.57 -21.93 38.60
CA ALA A 29 7.40 -22.34 37.20
C ALA A 29 8.76 -22.96 36.75
N LYS A 30 8.76 -24.23 36.34
CA LYS A 30 9.94 -24.85 35.75
C LYS A 30 10.42 -23.97 34.57
N ARG A 31 11.71 -23.61 34.62
CA ARG A 31 12.33 -22.83 33.52
C ARG A 31 12.10 -23.57 32.20
N PRO A 32 11.61 -22.89 31.12
CA PRO A 32 11.36 -23.54 29.84
C PRO A 32 12.63 -24.23 29.32
N ALA A 33 12.48 -25.39 28.70
CA ALA A 33 13.62 -26.17 28.19
C ALA A 33 14.47 -25.39 27.16
N TRP A 34 13.85 -24.47 26.42
CA TRP A 34 14.53 -23.62 25.42
C TRP A 34 15.36 -22.47 26.02
N ALA A 35 15.13 -22.10 27.29
CA ALA A 35 15.77 -20.91 27.88
C ALA A 35 17.30 -21.01 27.97
N ALA A 36 17.84 -22.17 28.29
CA ALA A 36 19.29 -22.38 28.33
C ALA A 36 19.91 -22.26 26.93
N LYS A 37 19.24 -22.75 25.91
CA LYS A 37 19.67 -22.67 24.52
C LYS A 37 19.65 -21.21 24.02
N ASN A 38 18.61 -20.48 24.37
CA ASN A 38 18.44 -19.05 24.08
C ASN A 38 19.60 -18.23 24.65
N GLU A 39 19.97 -18.42 25.92
CA GLU A 39 21.08 -17.72 26.55
C GLU A 39 22.42 -18.00 25.86
N LYS A 40 22.66 -19.26 25.47
CA LYS A 40 23.84 -19.64 24.72
C LYS A 40 23.91 -18.90 23.39
N LEU A 41 22.83 -18.86 22.62
CA LEU A 41 22.77 -18.17 21.33
C LEU A 41 22.98 -16.66 21.48
N ILE A 42 22.36 -16.03 22.48
CA ILE A 42 22.56 -14.61 22.77
C ILE A 42 24.04 -14.30 22.99
N ALA A 43 24.71 -15.14 23.77
CA ALA A 43 26.14 -14.97 24.09
C ALA A 43 27.04 -15.22 22.86
N GLU A 44 26.80 -16.29 22.10
CA GLU A 44 27.62 -16.69 20.95
C GLU A 44 27.44 -15.74 19.74
N LYS A 45 26.19 -15.38 19.41
CA LYS A 45 25.88 -14.58 18.22
C LYS A 45 25.85 -13.07 18.50
N LYS A 46 26.07 -12.63 19.74
CA LYS A 46 25.98 -11.21 20.14
C LYS A 46 24.69 -10.54 19.77
N ILE A 47 23.58 -11.25 19.95
CA ILE A 47 22.25 -10.77 19.60
C ILE A 47 21.89 -9.59 20.50
N ALA A 48 21.40 -8.50 19.93
CA ALA A 48 20.92 -7.36 20.67
C ALA A 48 19.71 -7.75 21.53
N VAL A 49 19.80 -7.53 22.84
CA VAL A 49 18.73 -7.83 23.78
C VAL A 49 18.02 -6.55 24.16
N ARG A 50 16.72 -6.49 23.88
CA ARG A 50 15.83 -5.45 24.38
C ARG A 50 15.08 -6.00 25.58
N THR A 51 15.09 -5.27 26.69
CA THR A 51 14.40 -5.64 27.94
C THR A 51 13.26 -4.69 28.23
N ARG A 52 12.27 -5.19 28.94
CA ARG A 52 11.12 -4.44 29.45
C ARG A 52 10.72 -5.03 30.80
N ASP A 53 10.57 -4.17 31.82
CA ASP A 53 10.24 -4.60 33.18
C ASP A 53 8.75 -4.43 33.52
N ASP A 54 7.98 -3.82 32.63
CA ASP A 54 6.56 -3.51 32.82
C ASP A 54 5.59 -4.59 32.31
N ILE A 55 6.09 -5.71 31.77
CA ILE A 55 5.27 -6.82 31.33
C ILE A 55 4.96 -7.76 32.52
N PRO A 56 3.70 -7.84 32.95
CA PRO A 56 3.35 -8.70 34.06
C PRO A 56 3.50 -10.19 33.71
N ALA A 57 3.87 -10.98 34.68
CA ALA A 57 3.85 -12.44 34.55
C ALA A 57 2.39 -12.91 34.39
N ALA A 58 2.00 -13.26 33.19
CA ALA A 58 0.66 -13.80 32.94
C ALA A 58 0.58 -15.26 33.36
N ARG A 59 -0.54 -15.65 33.98
CA ARG A 59 -0.80 -17.03 34.46
C ARG A 59 -1.36 -17.96 33.37
N LEU A 60 -1.83 -17.39 32.25
CA LEU A 60 -2.38 -18.19 31.17
C LEU A 60 -1.26 -18.91 30.40
N LYS A 61 -1.52 -20.19 30.10
CA LYS A 61 -0.64 -20.99 29.22
C LYS A 61 -1.19 -20.96 27.80
N SER A 62 -0.32 -20.74 26.82
CA SER A 62 -0.68 -20.83 25.40
C SER A 62 -1.22 -22.23 25.05
N ASN A 63 -2.16 -22.32 24.10
CA ASN A 63 -2.57 -23.60 23.50
C ASN A 63 -1.64 -24.05 22.37
N LEU A 64 -0.72 -23.20 21.94
CA LEU A 64 0.35 -23.55 21.02
C LEU A 64 1.61 -23.89 21.83
N ALA A 65 2.35 -24.87 21.37
CA ALA A 65 3.64 -25.18 21.98
C ALA A 65 4.70 -24.13 21.59
N ASP A 66 5.59 -23.78 22.55
CA ASP A 66 6.62 -22.78 22.39
C ASP A 66 7.53 -23.09 21.18
N GLY A 67 7.57 -22.23 20.18
CA GLY A 67 8.41 -22.37 18.99
C GLY A 67 8.08 -23.55 18.09
N VAL A 68 6.85 -24.06 18.14
CA VAL A 68 6.43 -25.22 17.33
C VAL A 68 5.36 -24.80 16.33
N VAL A 69 5.61 -25.06 15.06
CA VAL A 69 4.66 -24.79 13.98
C VAL A 69 3.44 -25.70 14.11
N THR A 70 2.26 -25.12 14.07
CA THR A 70 0.96 -25.81 14.22
C THR A 70 0.05 -25.42 13.05
N ARG A 71 -0.68 -26.39 12.47
CA ARG A 71 -1.67 -26.08 11.43
C ARG A 71 -2.92 -25.48 12.06
N PHE A 72 -3.43 -24.38 11.49
CA PHE A 72 -4.65 -23.73 11.93
C PHE A 72 -5.85 -24.69 11.93
N GLU A 73 -5.97 -25.50 10.88
CA GLU A 73 -7.08 -26.46 10.75
C GLU A 73 -7.05 -27.58 11.80
N SER A 74 -5.91 -27.81 12.46
CA SER A 74 -5.79 -28.80 13.55
C SER A 74 -6.34 -28.29 14.89
N LEU A 75 -6.59 -26.97 15.00
CA LEU A 75 -7.19 -26.42 16.21
C LEU A 75 -8.65 -26.89 16.36
N PRO A 76 -9.10 -27.15 17.59
CA PRO A 76 -10.50 -27.48 17.85
C PRO A 76 -11.45 -26.40 17.33
N GLU A 77 -12.46 -26.81 16.55
CA GLU A 77 -13.57 -25.95 16.19
C GLU A 77 -14.63 -26.00 17.28
N PHE A 78 -15.17 -24.89 17.69
CA PHE A 78 -16.26 -24.78 18.64
C PHE A 78 -17.37 -23.86 18.16
N GLU A 79 -18.59 -24.09 18.62
CA GLU A 79 -19.70 -23.19 18.35
C GLU A 79 -19.73 -22.06 19.38
N LEU A 80 -19.55 -20.82 18.89
CA LEU A 80 -19.60 -19.64 19.74
C LEU A 80 -21.06 -19.25 20.05
N ALA A 81 -21.90 -19.24 19.02
CA ALA A 81 -23.33 -18.99 19.06
C ALA A 81 -23.98 -19.74 17.89
N PRO A 82 -25.31 -19.90 17.83
CA PRO A 82 -25.98 -20.57 16.73
C PRO A 82 -25.59 -20.04 15.38
N GLY A 83 -25.01 -20.88 14.52
CA GLY A 83 -24.51 -20.52 13.19
C GLY A 83 -23.18 -19.78 13.18
N ILE A 84 -22.46 -19.73 14.31
CA ILE A 84 -21.14 -19.12 14.40
C ILE A 84 -20.12 -20.14 14.91
N LYS A 85 -19.23 -20.56 14.03
CA LYS A 85 -18.13 -21.46 14.33
C LYS A 85 -16.85 -20.67 14.51
N ALA A 86 -16.02 -21.09 15.45
CA ALA A 86 -14.77 -20.45 15.78
C ALA A 86 -13.63 -21.45 15.96
N ARG A 87 -12.42 -21.04 15.58
CA ARG A 87 -11.16 -21.61 16.04
C ARG A 87 -10.34 -20.52 16.67
N ALA A 88 -9.69 -20.83 17.80
CA ALA A 88 -8.91 -19.83 18.52
C ALA A 88 -7.54 -20.36 18.93
N TYR A 89 -6.58 -19.45 18.92
CA TYR A 89 -5.25 -19.66 19.50
C TYR A 89 -4.87 -18.44 20.36
N TRP A 90 -4.07 -18.69 21.37
CA TRP A 90 -3.76 -17.64 22.33
C TRP A 90 -2.36 -17.77 22.91
N GLY A 91 -1.81 -16.64 23.30
CA GLY A 91 -0.64 -16.50 24.13
C GLY A 91 -1.00 -16.25 25.59
N LYS A 92 -0.13 -15.58 26.29
CA LYS A 92 -0.34 -15.21 27.69
C LYS A 92 -1.20 -13.96 27.84
N GLY A 93 -1.11 -13.03 26.90
CA GLY A 93 -1.74 -11.71 26.97
C GLY A 93 -2.78 -11.42 25.91
N ASN A 94 -2.83 -12.19 24.84
CA ASN A 94 -3.82 -12.02 23.78
C ASN A 94 -4.39 -13.34 23.26
N LEU A 95 -5.58 -13.24 22.65
CA LEU A 95 -6.27 -14.32 21.97
C LEU A 95 -6.63 -13.87 20.57
N VAL A 96 -6.41 -14.75 19.61
CA VAL A 96 -6.84 -14.59 18.22
C VAL A 96 -7.90 -15.64 17.92
N ALA A 97 -9.05 -15.22 17.40
CA ALA A 97 -10.12 -16.11 16.98
C ALA A 97 -10.51 -15.81 15.52
N LEU A 98 -10.60 -16.85 14.71
CA LEU A 98 -11.23 -16.78 13.40
C LEU A 98 -12.65 -17.32 13.53
N LEU A 99 -13.63 -16.50 13.16
CA LEU A 99 -15.04 -16.83 13.22
C LEU A 99 -15.60 -16.94 11.80
N SER A 100 -16.33 -18.03 11.55
CA SER A 100 -17.16 -18.22 10.37
C SER A 100 -18.63 -18.03 10.77
N LEU A 101 -19.29 -17.03 10.21
CA LEU A 101 -20.67 -16.66 10.49
C LEU A 101 -21.55 -17.09 9.32
N ALA A 102 -22.51 -17.95 9.60
CA ALA A 102 -23.55 -18.30 8.63
C ALA A 102 -24.41 -17.08 8.27
N PRO A 103 -25.09 -17.07 7.11
CA PRO A 103 -26.01 -16.00 6.73
C PRO A 103 -27.01 -15.67 7.83
N GLY A 104 -27.05 -14.40 8.24
CA GLY A 104 -27.95 -13.90 9.29
C GLY A 104 -27.62 -14.32 10.72
N ALA A 105 -26.54 -15.08 10.96
CA ALA A 105 -26.09 -15.41 12.30
C ALA A 105 -25.69 -14.16 13.09
N ALA A 106 -25.88 -14.17 14.40
CA ALA A 106 -25.62 -13.00 15.23
C ALA A 106 -24.94 -13.34 16.55
N ILE A 107 -23.97 -12.50 16.93
CA ILE A 107 -23.48 -12.39 18.31
C ILE A 107 -24.36 -11.36 19.00
N PRO A 108 -25.07 -11.73 20.07
CA PRO A 108 -25.96 -10.82 20.80
C PRO A 108 -25.21 -9.60 21.35
N LYS A 109 -25.95 -8.52 21.65
CA LYS A 109 -25.40 -7.36 22.34
C LYS A 109 -24.81 -7.76 23.69
N GLU A 110 -23.57 -7.39 23.90
CA GLU A 110 -22.83 -7.59 25.15
C GLU A 110 -21.99 -6.36 25.51
N THR A 111 -21.48 -6.31 26.72
CA THR A 111 -20.42 -5.39 27.13
C THR A 111 -19.09 -6.12 27.01
N LEU A 112 -18.15 -5.60 26.23
CA LEU A 112 -16.87 -6.26 26.01
C LEU A 112 -16.06 -6.38 27.32
N PRO A 113 -15.63 -7.59 27.68
CA PRO A 113 -14.82 -7.80 28.89
C PRO A 113 -13.34 -7.40 28.67
N ALA A 114 -12.93 -7.22 27.42
CA ALA A 114 -11.57 -6.95 27.01
C ALA A 114 -11.55 -5.99 25.81
N GLU A 115 -10.41 -5.37 25.54
CA GLU A 115 -10.16 -4.68 24.27
C GLU A 115 -10.27 -5.68 23.11
N ARG A 116 -10.88 -5.25 22.01
CA ARG A 116 -11.05 -6.06 20.81
C ARG A 116 -10.65 -5.29 19.56
N ILE A 117 -9.81 -5.90 18.73
CA ILE A 117 -9.61 -5.50 17.34
C ILE A 117 -10.28 -6.55 16.47
N MET A 118 -11.22 -6.15 15.63
CA MET A 118 -11.95 -7.04 14.73
C MET A 118 -11.76 -6.61 13.30
N VAL A 119 -11.44 -7.58 12.41
CA VAL A 119 -11.22 -7.36 10.98
C VAL A 119 -12.16 -8.27 10.19
N VAL A 120 -12.88 -7.72 9.22
CA VAL A 120 -13.68 -8.51 8.28
C VAL A 120 -12.76 -9.03 7.18
N MET A 121 -12.67 -10.35 7.07
CA MET A 121 -11.83 -11.02 6.07
C MET A 121 -12.60 -11.39 4.81
N GLU A 122 -13.87 -11.76 4.97
CA GLU A 122 -14.78 -12.08 3.87
C GLU A 122 -16.21 -11.69 4.22
N GLY A 123 -16.99 -11.31 3.21
CA GLY A 123 -18.41 -11.02 3.37
C GLY A 123 -18.69 -9.68 4.04
N GLU A 124 -19.86 -9.59 4.69
CA GLU A 124 -20.37 -8.36 5.30
C GLU A 124 -21.01 -8.67 6.64
N ILE A 125 -20.80 -7.75 7.58
CA ILE A 125 -21.45 -7.77 8.90
C ILE A 125 -22.02 -6.40 9.24
N GLU A 126 -22.96 -6.37 10.17
CA GLU A 126 -23.36 -5.18 10.92
C GLU A 126 -22.73 -5.23 12.32
N GLN A 127 -21.86 -4.29 12.66
CA GLN A 127 -21.23 -4.12 13.97
C GLN A 127 -21.99 -3.08 14.79
N LEU A 128 -22.37 -3.43 16.01
CA LEU A 128 -22.95 -2.46 16.97
C LEU A 128 -21.86 -1.50 17.46
N LEU A 129 -22.08 -0.20 17.24
CA LEU A 129 -21.24 0.91 17.70
C LEU A 129 -22.11 1.88 18.50
N GLY A 130 -21.90 1.92 19.81
CA GLY A 130 -22.81 2.62 20.72
C GLY A 130 -24.20 1.97 20.69
N ASP A 131 -25.20 2.69 20.17
CA ASP A 131 -26.58 2.19 20.06
C ASP A 131 -27.02 1.89 18.63
N LYS A 132 -26.12 1.98 17.65
CA LYS A 132 -26.44 1.78 16.22
C LYS A 132 -25.57 0.73 15.60
N TYR A 133 -26.18 -0.05 14.70
CA TYR A 133 -25.43 -0.96 13.85
C TYR A 133 -24.88 -0.22 12.64
N ALA A 134 -23.63 -0.49 12.30
CA ALA A 134 -22.95 0.02 11.12
C ALA A 134 -22.39 -1.14 10.30
N ALA A 135 -22.54 -1.09 8.99
CA ALA A 135 -22.03 -2.11 8.09
C ALA A 135 -20.50 -2.10 8.07
N MET A 136 -19.90 -3.30 8.09
CA MET A 136 -18.49 -3.54 7.84
C MET A 136 -18.34 -4.70 6.86
N ARG A 137 -17.41 -4.59 5.93
CA ARG A 137 -17.28 -5.56 4.85
C ARG A 137 -15.83 -5.80 4.42
N ALA A 138 -15.61 -6.95 3.82
CA ALA A 138 -14.47 -7.21 2.96
C ALA A 138 -14.93 -7.15 1.49
N VAL A 139 -14.17 -6.45 0.68
CA VAL A 139 -14.36 -6.42 -0.78
C VAL A 139 -13.14 -7.08 -1.39
N PRO A 140 -13.29 -8.25 -2.03
CA PRO A 140 -12.19 -8.89 -2.71
C PRO A 140 -11.76 -8.00 -3.89
N ARG A 141 -10.53 -8.18 -4.30
CA ARG A 141 -10.06 -7.61 -5.56
C ARG A 141 -10.82 -8.30 -6.69
N ASP A 142 -11.65 -7.54 -7.40
CA ASP A 142 -12.16 -8.03 -8.67
C ASP A 142 -10.95 -8.23 -9.58
N GLU A 143 -10.84 -9.42 -10.16
CA GLU A 143 -9.87 -9.60 -11.22
C GLU A 143 -10.16 -8.56 -12.30
N PRO A 144 -9.13 -7.89 -12.82
CA PRO A 144 -9.33 -7.02 -13.94
C PRO A 144 -9.73 -7.89 -15.15
N ASP A 145 -11.02 -8.10 -15.30
CA ASP A 145 -11.59 -8.53 -16.59
C ASP A 145 -11.58 -7.38 -17.60
N GLY A 146 -10.78 -6.35 -17.30
CA GLY A 146 -10.54 -5.18 -18.12
C GLY A 146 -11.54 -4.06 -17.93
N THR A 147 -12.44 -4.13 -16.98
CA THR A 147 -13.49 -3.12 -16.99
C THR A 147 -13.64 -2.26 -15.74
N HIS A 148 -13.37 -2.72 -14.52
CA HIS A 148 -13.67 -1.90 -13.34
C HIS A 148 -13.02 -2.42 -12.05
N GLY A 149 -11.70 -2.61 -12.03
CA GLY A 149 -11.00 -3.10 -10.84
C GLY A 149 -11.30 -2.29 -9.59
N ARG A 150 -11.99 -2.90 -8.63
CA ARG A 150 -12.18 -2.32 -7.31
C ARG A 150 -10.93 -2.50 -6.48
N THR A 151 -10.58 -1.47 -5.72
CA THR A 151 -9.55 -1.63 -4.69
C THR A 151 -10.06 -2.61 -3.65
N PRO A 152 -9.28 -3.67 -3.32
CA PRO A 152 -9.69 -4.60 -2.27
C PRO A 152 -9.86 -3.84 -0.96
N LYS A 153 -10.77 -4.31 -0.12
CA LYS A 153 -11.11 -3.64 1.13
C LYS A 153 -11.28 -4.67 2.24
N ASN A 154 -10.67 -4.40 3.40
CA ASN A 154 -10.92 -5.14 4.63
C ASN A 154 -11.20 -4.13 5.74
N GLU A 155 -12.45 -3.97 6.13
CA GLU A 155 -12.81 -3.06 7.20
C GLU A 155 -12.53 -3.67 8.56
N PHE A 156 -12.07 -2.83 9.48
CA PHE A 156 -11.78 -3.20 10.85
C PHE A 156 -12.27 -2.14 11.83
N VAL A 157 -12.40 -2.54 13.10
CA VAL A 157 -12.74 -1.65 14.20
C VAL A 157 -11.97 -2.07 15.46
N LEU A 158 -11.50 -1.08 16.21
CA LEU A 158 -11.00 -1.24 17.57
C LEU A 158 -12.09 -0.82 18.55
N LEU A 159 -12.41 -1.69 19.51
CA LEU A 159 -13.34 -1.40 20.60
C LEU A 159 -12.63 -1.58 21.94
N GLU A 160 -12.78 -0.62 22.82
CA GLU A 160 -12.22 -0.69 24.17
C GLU A 160 -13.00 -1.64 25.09
N LYS A 161 -12.35 -2.10 26.13
CA LYS A 161 -13.02 -2.80 27.23
C LYS A 161 -14.17 -1.92 27.77
N GLY A 162 -15.32 -2.53 27.99
CA GLY A 162 -16.53 -1.86 28.45
C GLY A 162 -17.42 -1.32 27.32
N ALA A 163 -16.96 -1.32 26.07
CA ALA A 163 -17.79 -0.92 24.95
C ALA A 163 -18.95 -1.91 24.72
N ALA A 164 -20.09 -1.38 24.28
CA ALA A 164 -21.19 -2.21 23.81
C ALA A 164 -20.81 -2.80 22.43
N SER A 165 -21.03 -4.09 22.26
CA SER A 165 -20.75 -4.81 21.03
C SER A 165 -21.86 -5.79 20.70
N GLY A 166 -22.05 -6.04 19.43
CA GLY A 166 -22.92 -7.07 18.86
C GLY A 166 -22.63 -7.15 17.37
N VAL A 167 -22.74 -8.33 16.79
CA VAL A 167 -22.43 -8.56 15.37
C VAL A 167 -23.60 -9.27 14.72
N LYS A 168 -23.95 -8.91 13.48
CA LYS A 168 -24.91 -9.66 12.65
C LYS A 168 -24.25 -9.90 11.30
N ALA A 169 -24.27 -11.14 10.83
CA ALA A 169 -23.79 -11.47 9.50
C ALA A 169 -24.78 -11.02 8.41
N GLY A 170 -24.25 -10.56 7.30
CA GLY A 170 -25.03 -10.25 6.10
C GLY A 170 -25.64 -11.49 5.43
N ALA A 171 -26.31 -11.27 4.30
CA ALA A 171 -27.07 -12.31 3.58
C ALA A 171 -26.22 -13.47 3.06
N ASN A 172 -24.92 -13.26 2.87
CA ASN A 172 -23.97 -14.28 2.37
C ASN A 172 -23.07 -14.86 3.46
N GLY A 173 -23.27 -14.46 4.73
CA GLY A 173 -22.36 -14.80 5.82
C GLY A 173 -21.10 -13.95 5.82
N ALA A 174 -20.17 -14.26 6.71
CA ALA A 174 -18.90 -13.55 6.83
C ALA A 174 -17.83 -14.40 7.50
N THR A 175 -16.57 -14.07 7.24
CA THR A 175 -15.41 -14.53 8.01
C THR A 175 -14.77 -13.31 8.68
N ILE A 176 -14.55 -13.37 9.99
CA ILE A 176 -13.92 -12.30 10.75
C ILE A 176 -12.77 -12.82 11.61
N ILE A 177 -11.74 -12.00 11.79
CA ILE A 177 -10.71 -12.20 12.81
C ILE A 177 -11.02 -11.28 13.98
N GLU A 178 -11.00 -11.83 15.20
CA GLU A 178 -11.05 -11.06 16.43
C GLU A 178 -9.78 -11.28 17.24
N VAL A 179 -9.20 -10.18 17.72
CA VAL A 179 -8.06 -10.20 18.64
C VAL A 179 -8.47 -9.53 19.94
N TYR A 180 -8.31 -10.23 21.03
CA TYR A 180 -8.67 -9.77 22.37
C TYR A 180 -7.43 -9.63 23.25
N ALA A 181 -7.36 -8.56 24.02
CA ALA A 181 -6.40 -8.33 25.09
C ALA A 181 -7.10 -7.73 26.33
N PRO A 182 -7.14 -8.45 27.47
CA PRO A 182 -6.71 -9.84 27.68
C PRO A 182 -7.57 -10.87 26.96
N PRO A 183 -7.11 -12.15 26.88
CA PRO A 183 -7.91 -13.25 26.33
C PRO A 183 -9.28 -13.38 26.98
N ARG A 184 -10.31 -13.62 26.18
CA ARG A 184 -11.69 -13.85 26.67
C ARG A 184 -11.82 -15.20 27.32
N THR A 185 -12.25 -15.26 28.58
CA THR A 185 -12.35 -16.48 29.36
C THR A 185 -13.44 -17.43 28.83
N ASP A 186 -14.53 -16.91 28.28
CA ASP A 186 -15.59 -17.70 27.65
C ASP A 186 -15.14 -18.38 26.34
N TYR A 187 -14.31 -17.70 25.53
CA TYR A 187 -13.68 -18.29 24.34
C TYR A 187 -12.69 -19.37 24.73
N LEU A 188 -11.84 -19.12 25.74
CA LEU A 188 -10.92 -20.11 26.28
C LEU A 188 -11.65 -21.37 26.76
N ALA A 189 -12.72 -21.21 27.51
CA ALA A 189 -13.53 -22.33 28.00
C ALA A 189 -14.16 -23.16 26.88
N LYS A 190 -14.76 -22.51 25.87
CA LYS A 190 -15.34 -23.17 24.70
C LYS A 190 -14.29 -23.85 23.82
N ALA A 191 -13.09 -23.28 23.71
CA ALA A 191 -11.96 -23.87 23.01
C ALA A 191 -11.28 -25.02 23.80
N GLY A 192 -11.76 -25.36 25.01
CA GLY A 192 -11.24 -26.46 25.80
C GLY A 192 -9.95 -26.16 26.57
N ALA A 193 -9.69 -24.89 26.89
CA ALA A 193 -8.55 -24.54 27.74
C ALA A 193 -8.64 -25.25 29.11
N PRO A 194 -7.59 -25.97 29.57
CA PRO A 194 -7.69 -26.83 30.77
C PRO A 194 -7.83 -26.03 32.08
N ASP A 195 -7.25 -24.85 32.14
CA ASP A 195 -7.26 -24.00 33.34
C ASP A 195 -7.51 -22.55 32.96
N VAL A 196 -8.78 -22.14 32.89
CA VAL A 196 -9.14 -20.74 32.62
C VAL A 196 -9.05 -19.95 33.92
N PRO A 197 -8.13 -19.00 34.08
CA PRO A 197 -8.05 -18.19 35.29
C PRO A 197 -9.30 -17.34 35.47
N ALA A 198 -9.89 -17.37 36.66
CA ALA A 198 -10.96 -16.44 37.01
C ALA A 198 -10.38 -15.00 37.01
N GLY A 199 -10.96 -14.11 36.20
CA GLY A 199 -10.60 -12.69 36.17
C GLY A 199 -9.23 -12.40 35.58
N LEU A 200 -8.99 -12.82 34.32
CA LEU A 200 -7.85 -12.33 33.55
C LEU A 200 -7.92 -10.81 33.46
N SER A 201 -7.05 -10.13 34.21
CA SER A 201 -6.85 -8.69 34.12
C SER A 201 -5.40 -8.45 33.75
N LEU A 202 -5.18 -7.77 32.64
CA LEU A 202 -3.86 -7.29 32.22
C LEU A 202 -3.86 -5.79 32.33
N PRO A 203 -2.73 -5.16 32.70
CA PRO A 203 -2.64 -3.72 32.72
C PRO A 203 -2.81 -3.18 31.30
N ALA A 204 -3.49 -2.06 31.16
CA ALA A 204 -3.41 -1.25 29.96
C ALA A 204 -2.02 -0.63 29.89
N PHE A 205 -1.35 -0.78 28.75
CA PHE A 205 -0.08 -0.12 28.55
C PHE A 205 -0.32 1.35 28.17
N PRO A 206 0.58 2.26 28.53
CA PRO A 206 0.44 3.68 28.22
C PRO A 206 0.79 3.97 26.75
N VAL A 207 0.17 3.24 25.85
CA VAL A 207 0.30 3.40 24.39
C VAL A 207 -1.04 3.91 23.88
N ALA A 208 -1.03 5.02 23.16
CA ALA A 208 -2.25 5.50 22.50
C ALA A 208 -2.62 4.55 21.35
N PRO A 209 -3.91 4.19 21.20
CA PRO A 209 -4.36 3.45 20.05
C PRO A 209 -3.99 4.16 18.74
N THR A 210 -3.63 3.38 17.72
CA THR A 210 -3.25 3.95 16.40
C THR A 210 -4.45 4.38 15.57
N VAL A 211 -5.65 4.00 15.97
CA VAL A 211 -6.93 4.37 15.38
C VAL A 211 -7.91 4.75 16.49
N ALA A 212 -8.84 5.65 16.20
CA ALA A 212 -9.85 6.05 17.18
C ALA A 212 -10.78 4.86 17.48
N PRO A 213 -11.01 4.53 18.77
CA PRO A 213 -11.93 3.47 19.15
C PRO A 213 -13.36 3.74 18.64
N GLY A 214 -14.04 2.70 18.19
CA GLY A 214 -15.42 2.79 17.68
C GLY A 214 -15.57 3.37 16.28
N ILE A 215 -14.46 3.63 15.59
CA ILE A 215 -14.48 4.09 14.19
C ILE A 215 -14.14 2.91 13.28
N ILE A 216 -14.97 2.70 12.25
CA ILE A 216 -14.68 1.73 11.19
C ILE A 216 -13.62 2.32 10.28
N CYS A 217 -12.55 1.59 10.07
CA CYS A 217 -11.42 1.94 9.21
C CYS A 217 -11.24 0.89 8.12
N ASP A 218 -10.67 1.27 6.98
CA ASP A 218 -10.16 0.33 5.98
C ASP A 218 -8.71 -0.02 6.28
N LEU A 219 -8.36 -1.29 6.23
CA LEU A 219 -6.98 -1.73 6.42
C LEU A 219 -6.03 -1.09 5.38
N ASN A 220 -6.53 -0.75 4.20
CA ASN A 220 -5.73 -0.06 3.18
C ASN A 220 -5.40 1.40 3.53
N ASP A 221 -6.16 2.04 4.41
CA ASP A 221 -5.85 3.39 4.90
C ASP A 221 -4.76 3.38 5.97
N VAL A 222 -4.48 2.22 6.58
CA VAL A 222 -3.32 2.05 7.47
C VAL A 222 -2.05 2.00 6.63
N GLN A 223 -1.19 3.00 6.77
CA GLN A 223 0.01 3.13 5.96
C GLN A 223 1.00 1.97 6.16
N PHE A 224 1.65 1.55 5.09
CA PHE A 224 2.77 0.63 5.20
C PHE A 224 3.93 1.27 5.95
N THR A 225 4.36 0.61 7.01
CA THR A 225 5.53 0.95 7.80
C THR A 225 6.63 -0.03 7.46
N GLU A 226 7.75 0.44 6.95
CA GLU A 226 8.92 -0.41 6.69
C GLU A 226 9.59 -0.78 8.02
N LEU A 227 9.52 -2.04 8.39
CA LEU A 227 10.16 -2.56 9.59
C LEU A 227 11.66 -2.79 9.36
N GLN A 228 11.98 -3.26 8.16
CA GLN A 228 13.31 -3.36 7.57
C GLN A 228 13.17 -3.49 6.04
N PRO A 229 14.25 -3.34 5.25
CA PRO A 229 14.18 -3.42 3.80
C PRO A 229 13.47 -4.69 3.30
N GLY A 230 12.41 -4.52 2.52
CA GLY A 230 11.58 -5.61 2.01
C GLY A 230 10.55 -6.18 2.99
N ALA A 231 10.44 -5.65 4.22
CA ALA A 231 9.44 -6.02 5.19
C ALA A 231 8.56 -4.82 5.57
N ASN A 232 7.34 -4.79 5.05
CA ASN A 232 6.43 -3.68 5.18
C ASN A 232 5.15 -4.13 5.90
N SER A 233 4.76 -3.45 6.96
CA SER A 233 3.60 -3.81 7.77
C SER A 233 2.56 -2.72 7.86
N ARG A 234 1.30 -3.11 7.86
CA ARG A 234 0.17 -2.29 8.32
C ARG A 234 -0.05 -2.55 9.80
N LEU A 235 0.27 -1.57 10.63
CA LEU A 235 0.29 -1.69 12.08
C LEU A 235 -0.98 -1.11 12.71
N ILE A 236 -1.72 -1.94 13.44
CA ILE A 236 -2.87 -1.53 14.23
C ILE A 236 -2.54 -1.80 15.70
N GLY A 237 -2.43 -0.76 16.50
CA GLY A 237 -2.14 -0.86 17.93
C GLY A 237 -3.33 -0.42 18.76
N GLY A 238 -3.68 -1.23 19.77
CA GLY A 238 -4.54 -0.90 20.88
C GLY A 238 -3.72 -0.68 22.16
N HIS A 239 -4.37 -0.68 23.31
CA HIS A 239 -3.70 -0.59 24.62
C HIS A 239 -3.06 -1.92 25.04
N GLY A 240 -3.64 -3.06 24.64
CA GLY A 240 -3.21 -4.39 25.04
C GLY A 240 -2.63 -5.24 23.92
N ALA A 241 -3.06 -5.05 22.68
CA ALA A 241 -2.63 -5.83 21.54
C ALA A 241 -2.16 -4.94 20.39
N GLN A 242 -1.21 -5.46 19.59
CA GLN A 242 -0.80 -4.88 18.32
C GLN A 242 -0.87 -5.94 17.23
N LEU A 243 -1.58 -5.61 16.16
CA LEU A 243 -1.62 -6.40 14.93
C LEU A 243 -0.62 -5.84 13.93
N SER A 244 0.08 -6.72 13.24
CA SER A 244 1.02 -6.43 12.17
C SER A 244 0.63 -7.28 10.97
N PHE A 245 -0.03 -6.68 9.98
CA PHE A 245 -0.22 -7.32 8.68
C PHE A 245 1.04 -7.10 7.87
N LEU A 246 1.97 -8.03 8.05
CA LEU A 246 3.34 -7.97 7.53
C LEU A 246 3.39 -8.58 6.14
N ARG A 247 3.89 -7.82 5.19
CA ARG A 247 4.26 -8.26 3.85
C ARG A 247 5.78 -8.32 3.74
N MET A 248 6.26 -9.43 3.28
CA MET A 248 7.68 -9.68 3.09
C MET A 248 7.99 -9.98 1.63
N ASP A 249 8.94 -9.28 1.07
CA ASP A 249 9.35 -9.43 -0.32
C ASP A 249 10.10 -10.74 -0.57
N PRO A 250 10.10 -11.24 -1.82
CA PRO A 250 10.86 -12.43 -2.20
C PRO A 250 12.33 -12.35 -1.79
N GLY A 251 12.83 -13.43 -1.17
CA GLY A 251 14.24 -13.57 -0.81
C GLY A 251 14.72 -12.73 0.37
N MET A 252 13.84 -11.91 0.98
CA MET A 252 14.23 -11.14 2.16
C MET A 252 14.44 -12.05 3.37
N SER A 253 15.19 -11.58 4.37
CA SER A 253 15.39 -12.30 5.62
C SER A 253 15.41 -11.37 6.81
N PHE A 254 14.81 -11.82 7.90
CA PHE A 254 14.99 -11.25 9.22
C PHE A 254 16.18 -11.90 9.89
N ALA A 255 17.15 -11.07 10.29
CA ALA A 255 18.24 -11.55 11.13
C ALA A 255 17.69 -12.07 12.47
N GLU A 256 18.41 -13.02 13.07
CA GLU A 256 18.07 -13.53 14.39
C GLU A 256 18.04 -12.39 15.41
N HIS A 257 16.94 -12.29 16.12
CA HIS A 257 16.67 -11.25 17.11
C HIS A 257 15.78 -11.79 18.22
N LEU A 258 15.56 -10.97 19.23
CA LEU A 258 14.57 -11.23 20.27
C LEU A 258 13.97 -9.92 20.76
N HIS A 259 12.81 -10.03 21.33
CA HIS A 259 12.09 -8.91 21.95
C HIS A 259 11.31 -9.38 23.17
N PRO A 260 10.98 -8.47 24.11
CA PRO A 260 10.29 -8.83 25.35
C PRO A 260 8.79 -9.06 25.19
N GLU A 261 8.22 -8.68 24.06
CA GLU A 261 6.81 -8.93 23.72
C GLU A 261 6.65 -10.37 23.22
N GLU A 262 5.57 -11.04 23.61
CA GLU A 262 5.20 -12.31 22.98
C GLU A 262 4.61 -12.08 21.60
N GLN A 263 4.73 -13.08 20.72
CA GLN A 263 4.26 -13.01 19.34
C GLN A 263 3.47 -14.27 19.00
N LEU A 264 2.27 -14.05 18.47
CA LEU A 264 1.48 -15.05 17.77
C LEU A 264 1.56 -14.77 16.28
N MET A 265 1.96 -15.76 15.48
CA MET A 265 2.11 -15.65 14.03
C MET A 265 1.09 -16.52 13.33
N CYS A 266 0.58 -16.02 12.20
CA CYS A 266 -0.23 -16.77 11.25
C CYS A 266 0.21 -16.43 9.83
N VAL A 267 0.65 -17.42 9.06
CA VAL A 267 0.95 -17.22 7.63
C VAL A 267 -0.34 -17.11 6.86
N LEU A 268 -0.62 -15.92 6.35
CA LEU A 268 -1.82 -15.62 5.57
C LEU A 268 -1.68 -16.04 4.10
N ARG A 269 -0.44 -15.96 3.57
CA ARG A 269 -0.13 -16.29 2.17
C ARG A 269 1.37 -16.54 1.98
N GLY A 270 1.70 -17.39 0.99
CA GLY A 270 3.09 -17.70 0.67
C GLY A 270 3.71 -18.69 1.64
N ALA A 271 5.03 -18.62 1.77
CA ALA A 271 5.81 -19.50 2.62
C ALA A 271 7.12 -18.84 3.05
N MET A 272 7.61 -19.26 4.22
CA MET A 272 8.90 -18.84 4.76
C MET A 272 9.53 -19.94 5.60
N ASP A 273 10.80 -19.85 5.82
CA ASP A 273 11.52 -20.64 6.81
C ASP A 273 11.72 -19.78 8.05
N GLU A 274 11.08 -20.13 9.15
CA GLU A 274 11.27 -19.46 10.43
C GLU A 274 12.46 -20.08 11.16
N ILE A 275 13.41 -19.24 11.57
CA ILE A 275 14.56 -19.63 12.40
C ILE A 275 14.11 -19.53 13.84
N ILE A 276 14.12 -20.63 14.56
CA ILE A 276 13.72 -20.72 15.97
C ILE A 276 14.87 -21.30 16.75
N LEU A 277 15.48 -20.47 17.59
CA LEU A 277 16.72 -20.82 18.31
C LEU A 277 17.83 -21.21 17.31
N ASP A 278 18.31 -22.46 17.33
CA ASP A 278 19.30 -23.02 16.43
C ASP A 278 18.72 -23.95 15.35
N GLY A 279 17.38 -23.99 15.25
CA GLY A 279 16.63 -24.77 14.27
C GLY A 279 15.94 -23.89 13.23
N THR A 280 15.42 -24.54 12.20
CA THR A 280 14.60 -23.92 11.16
C THR A 280 13.31 -24.71 10.99
N ALA A 281 12.19 -24.02 10.87
CA ALA A 281 10.89 -24.61 10.64
C ALA A 281 10.25 -23.98 9.40
N ALA A 282 9.91 -24.79 8.40
CA ALA A 282 9.18 -24.33 7.23
C ALA A 282 7.74 -24.01 7.61
N MET A 283 7.27 -22.83 7.20
CA MET A 283 5.91 -22.34 7.40
C MET A 283 5.28 -21.98 6.06
N LYS A 284 4.00 -22.25 5.91
CA LYS A 284 3.19 -21.94 4.72
C LYS A 284 1.81 -21.47 5.14
N GLN A 285 1.03 -21.00 4.18
CA GLN A 285 -0.34 -20.53 4.43
C GLN A 285 -1.13 -21.44 5.37
N GLY A 286 -1.72 -20.86 6.41
CA GLY A 286 -2.48 -21.54 7.46
C GLY A 286 -1.62 -22.14 8.58
N ASP A 287 -0.31 -21.92 8.58
CA ASP A 287 0.56 -22.30 9.70
C ASP A 287 0.59 -21.21 10.77
N LEU A 288 0.59 -21.65 12.01
CA LEU A 288 0.65 -20.84 13.22
C LEU A 288 1.95 -21.09 13.96
N LEU A 289 2.42 -20.08 14.67
CA LEU A 289 3.56 -20.17 15.56
C LEU A 289 3.35 -19.27 16.78
N TYR A 290 3.71 -19.78 17.96
CA TYR A 290 3.80 -19.00 19.18
C TYR A 290 5.26 -18.84 19.57
N LEU A 291 5.72 -17.60 19.67
CA LEU A 291 7.04 -17.20 20.14
C LEU A 291 6.89 -16.57 21.52
N PRO A 292 7.13 -17.31 22.60
CA PRO A 292 7.16 -16.72 23.93
C PRO A 292 8.36 -15.77 24.08
N ALA A 293 8.11 -14.66 24.74
CA ALA A 293 9.21 -13.73 25.05
C ALA A 293 10.15 -14.29 26.14
N PRO A 294 11.46 -14.11 26.03
CA PRO A 294 12.26 -13.57 24.94
C PRO A 294 12.96 -14.69 24.11
N MET A 295 12.24 -15.37 23.24
CA MET A 295 12.82 -16.43 22.38
C MET A 295 13.58 -15.83 21.18
N VAL A 296 14.81 -16.29 20.93
CA VAL A 296 15.57 -15.92 19.72
C VAL A 296 14.90 -16.53 18.50
N HIS A 297 14.59 -15.68 17.52
CA HIS A 297 13.98 -16.08 16.26
C HIS A 297 14.41 -15.16 15.12
N GLY A 298 14.11 -15.57 13.90
CA GLY A 298 14.36 -14.86 12.65
C GLY A 298 13.66 -15.57 11.52
N GLY A 299 13.83 -15.12 10.27
CA GLY A 299 13.13 -15.75 9.18
C GLY A 299 13.79 -15.52 7.83
N LYS A 300 13.53 -16.42 6.89
CA LYS A 300 13.94 -16.31 5.49
C LYS A 300 12.75 -16.59 4.60
N VAL A 301 12.45 -15.63 3.74
CA VAL A 301 11.33 -15.72 2.81
C VAL A 301 11.76 -16.34 1.51
N GLY A 302 10.95 -17.23 0.96
CA GLY A 302 11.18 -17.84 -0.34
C GLY A 302 11.03 -16.84 -1.50
N ASP A 303 11.18 -17.33 -2.71
CA ASP A 303 11.19 -16.57 -3.97
C ASP A 303 9.83 -15.97 -4.39
N ARG A 304 8.75 -16.28 -3.66
CA ARG A 304 7.39 -15.75 -3.93
C ARG A 304 6.88 -14.76 -2.90
N GLY A 305 7.67 -14.44 -1.88
CA GLY A 305 7.24 -13.59 -0.77
C GLY A 305 6.33 -14.31 0.22
N CYS A 306 6.00 -13.63 1.33
CA CYS A 306 5.15 -14.16 2.38
C CYS A 306 4.37 -13.02 3.05
N ASP A 307 3.09 -13.26 3.34
CA ASP A 307 2.28 -12.36 4.16
C ASP A 307 1.93 -13.06 5.47
N VAL A 308 2.14 -12.37 6.58
CA VAL A 308 1.96 -12.89 7.93
C VAL A 308 1.10 -11.91 8.75
N LEU A 309 0.19 -12.44 9.53
CA LEU A 309 -0.41 -11.70 10.64
C LEU A 309 0.38 -12.03 11.91
N ASP A 310 1.06 -11.02 12.44
CA ASP A 310 1.64 -11.07 13.77
C ASP A 310 0.76 -10.34 14.77
N VAL A 311 0.59 -10.91 15.95
CA VAL A 311 -0.09 -10.29 17.07
C VAL A 311 0.84 -10.27 18.26
N PHE A 312 1.19 -9.06 18.72
CA PHE A 312 2.11 -8.82 19.82
C PHE A 312 1.37 -8.46 21.11
N TYR A 313 1.86 -8.97 22.21
CA TYR A 313 1.49 -8.54 23.55
C TYR A 313 2.74 -8.31 24.41
N PRO A 314 2.86 -7.13 25.04
CA PRO A 314 2.13 -5.89 24.75
C PRO A 314 2.50 -5.31 23.37
N PRO A 315 1.91 -4.15 22.97
CA PRO A 315 2.32 -3.45 21.76
C PRO A 315 3.82 -3.12 21.75
N ARG A 316 4.47 -3.29 20.60
CA ARG A 316 5.91 -3.03 20.38
C ARG A 316 6.18 -1.54 20.21
N PRO A 317 6.90 -0.88 21.12
CA PRO A 317 7.13 0.55 21.05
C PRO A 317 8.02 0.95 19.85
N ASP A 318 8.97 0.09 19.45
CA ASP A 318 9.82 0.32 18.29
C ASP A 318 9.03 0.33 16.96
N TYR A 319 8.02 -0.55 16.81
CA TYR A 319 7.14 -0.56 15.65
C TYR A 319 6.19 0.65 15.66
N MET A 320 5.68 1.00 16.85
CA MET A 320 4.81 2.18 16.98
C MET A 320 5.54 3.48 16.67
N ALA A 321 6.81 3.61 17.05
CA ALA A 321 7.63 4.76 16.69
C ALA A 321 7.82 4.88 15.18
N LYS A 322 8.17 3.79 14.49
CA LYS A 322 8.28 3.75 13.02
C LYS A 322 6.96 4.10 12.33
N LYS A 323 5.83 3.59 12.87
CA LYS A 323 4.51 3.96 12.36
C LYS A 323 4.24 5.45 12.50
N ALA A 324 4.52 6.03 13.65
CA ALA A 324 4.32 7.47 13.88
C ALA A 324 5.17 8.32 12.91
N GLU A 325 6.40 7.93 12.63
CA GLU A 325 7.25 8.58 11.62
C GLU A 325 6.62 8.47 10.22
N ARG A 326 6.08 7.30 9.86
CA ARG A 326 5.40 7.08 8.58
C ARG A 326 4.14 7.95 8.45
N ASP A 327 3.29 7.96 9.48
CA ASP A 327 2.06 8.75 9.48
C ASP A 327 2.38 10.25 9.40
N ALA A 328 3.42 10.72 10.09
CA ALA A 328 3.89 12.10 10.01
C ALA A 328 4.42 12.46 8.60
N ALA A 329 5.11 11.53 7.93
CA ALA A 329 5.60 11.74 6.56
C ALA A 329 4.45 11.93 5.56
N LEU A 330 3.37 11.17 5.69
CA LEU A 330 2.16 11.37 4.88
C LEU A 330 1.43 12.66 5.27
N ALA A 331 1.26 12.92 6.57
CA ALA A 331 0.56 14.12 7.07
C ALA A 331 1.23 15.44 6.64
N ALA A 332 2.53 15.41 6.35
CA ALA A 332 3.24 16.56 5.80
C ALA A 332 2.73 16.99 4.41
N VAL A 333 2.13 16.07 3.66
CA VAL A 333 1.65 16.31 2.28
C VAL A 333 0.14 16.13 2.12
N ILE A 334 -0.48 15.25 2.89
CA ILE A 334 -1.94 15.01 2.92
C ILE A 334 -2.43 15.29 4.35
N PRO A 335 -3.29 16.30 4.59
CA PRO A 335 -3.83 16.52 5.93
C PRO A 335 -4.47 15.26 6.51
N ALA A 336 -4.29 15.00 7.80
CA ALA A 336 -4.77 13.79 8.46
C ALA A 336 -6.31 13.62 8.41
N ASP A 337 -7.04 14.72 8.28
CA ASP A 337 -8.50 14.75 8.14
C ASP A 337 -8.98 14.77 6.68
N ALA A 338 -8.05 14.86 5.71
CA ALA A 338 -8.40 14.85 4.30
C ALA A 338 -8.95 13.49 3.87
N LYS A 339 -10.02 13.52 3.08
CA LYS A 339 -10.68 12.32 2.55
C LYS A 339 -10.70 12.35 1.04
N VAL A 340 -10.60 11.18 0.44
CA VAL A 340 -10.85 11.01 -0.99
C VAL A 340 -12.35 11.17 -1.23
N GLU A 341 -12.71 12.17 -2.02
CA GLU A 341 -14.08 12.50 -2.38
C GLU A 341 -14.34 12.13 -3.85
N LEU A 342 -15.49 11.54 -4.13
CA LEU A 342 -15.95 11.38 -5.51
C LEU A 342 -16.30 12.77 -6.07
N PHE A 343 -15.63 13.15 -7.15
CA PHE A 343 -15.82 14.44 -7.82
C PHE A 343 -16.72 14.34 -9.04
N VAL A 344 -16.51 13.30 -9.88
CA VAL A 344 -17.39 13.01 -11.03
C VAL A 344 -17.63 11.50 -11.07
N ASP A 345 -18.90 11.11 -11.18
CA ASP A 345 -19.31 9.74 -11.44
C ASP A 345 -19.74 9.59 -12.91
N GLY A 346 -18.87 9.02 -13.72
CA GLY A 346 -19.14 8.82 -15.14
C GLY A 346 -20.19 7.78 -15.45
N ALA A 347 -20.53 6.90 -14.49
CA ALA A 347 -21.60 5.92 -14.69
C ALA A 347 -22.99 6.56 -14.78
N VAL A 348 -23.18 7.72 -14.12
CA VAL A 348 -24.48 8.42 -14.06
C VAL A 348 -24.54 9.66 -14.94
N THR A 349 -23.42 10.11 -15.52
CA THR A 349 -23.32 11.31 -16.36
C THR A 349 -23.49 10.99 -17.85
N LYS A 350 -23.77 12.00 -18.68
CA LYS A 350 -23.90 11.84 -20.14
C LYS A 350 -23.09 12.91 -20.88
N PRO A 351 -22.21 12.51 -21.84
CA PRO A 351 -21.77 11.13 -22.11
C PRO A 351 -21.07 10.53 -20.91
N GLY A 352 -21.17 9.23 -20.70
CA GLY A 352 -20.46 8.54 -19.63
C GLY A 352 -18.95 8.62 -19.81
N LEU A 353 -18.22 8.68 -18.70
CA LEU A 353 -16.77 8.45 -18.70
C LEU A 353 -16.51 6.95 -18.88
N ILE A 354 -15.34 6.58 -19.40
CA ILE A 354 -15.01 5.16 -19.66
C ILE A 354 -13.65 4.82 -19.08
N PHE A 355 -12.59 5.41 -19.61
CA PHE A 355 -11.24 5.23 -19.14
C PHE A 355 -10.54 6.59 -19.17
N CYS A 356 -10.50 7.24 -18.01
CA CYS A 356 -10.01 8.59 -17.86
C CYS A 356 -8.49 8.63 -17.75
N GLU A 357 -7.83 9.51 -18.53
CA GLU A 357 -6.38 9.66 -18.61
C GLU A 357 -5.94 11.11 -18.79
N GLY A 358 -4.62 11.31 -18.55
CA GLY A 358 -3.90 12.53 -18.85
C GLY A 358 -4.45 13.80 -18.21
N PRO A 359 -4.96 13.80 -16.96
CA PRO A 359 -5.58 14.97 -16.37
C PRO A 359 -4.59 16.13 -16.22
N LYS A 360 -5.02 17.34 -16.56
CA LYS A 360 -4.24 18.57 -16.34
C LYS A 360 -5.15 19.73 -15.98
N TRP A 361 -4.69 20.54 -15.03
CA TRP A 361 -5.39 21.76 -14.61
C TRP A 361 -4.88 22.96 -15.41
N LEU A 362 -5.78 23.64 -16.11
CA LEU A 362 -5.44 24.82 -16.91
C LEU A 362 -6.57 25.84 -16.84
N LYS A 363 -6.24 27.12 -16.57
CA LYS A 363 -7.19 28.25 -16.58
C LYS A 363 -8.46 27.99 -15.73
N GLY A 364 -8.29 27.39 -14.54
CA GLY A 364 -9.39 27.13 -13.61
C GLY A 364 -10.25 25.91 -13.95
N LYS A 365 -9.83 25.04 -14.88
CA LYS A 365 -10.56 23.85 -15.32
C LYS A 365 -9.67 22.64 -15.42
N LEU A 366 -10.29 21.45 -15.32
CA LEU A 366 -9.61 20.18 -15.52
C LEU A 366 -9.84 19.69 -16.96
N TYR A 367 -8.77 19.39 -17.67
CA TYR A 367 -8.78 18.77 -18.98
C TYR A 367 -8.31 17.34 -18.88
N LEU A 368 -8.97 16.40 -19.57
CA LEU A 368 -8.59 14.98 -19.55
C LEU A 368 -9.10 14.24 -20.79
N SER A 369 -8.52 13.09 -21.04
CA SER A 369 -8.98 12.14 -22.03
C SER A 369 -9.94 11.14 -21.39
N SER A 370 -10.99 10.72 -22.14
CA SER A 370 -11.84 9.57 -21.79
C SER A 370 -11.79 8.60 -22.96
N MET A 371 -10.90 7.63 -22.84
CA MET A 371 -10.65 6.61 -23.86
C MET A 371 -11.73 5.52 -23.79
N CYS A 372 -12.08 4.95 -24.93
CA CYS A 372 -12.99 3.83 -25.03
C CYS A 372 -12.25 2.60 -25.55
N PHE A 373 -12.37 1.50 -24.82
CA PHE A 373 -11.86 0.18 -25.20
C PHE A 373 -13.02 -0.81 -25.24
N ASP A 374 -12.88 -1.86 -26.04
CA ASP A 374 -13.77 -3.02 -25.98
C ASP A 374 -13.28 -4.02 -24.91
N GLN A 375 -14.02 -5.12 -24.73
CA GLN A 375 -13.67 -6.17 -23.76
C GLN A 375 -12.33 -6.86 -24.02
N LYS A 376 -11.75 -6.68 -25.20
CA LYS A 376 -10.42 -7.22 -25.57
C LYS A 376 -9.34 -6.15 -25.54
N TRP A 377 -9.64 -4.99 -24.95
CA TRP A 377 -8.75 -3.82 -24.91
C TRP A 377 -8.39 -3.26 -26.30
N ASN A 378 -9.20 -3.52 -27.32
CA ASN A 378 -9.06 -2.80 -28.57
C ASN A 378 -9.68 -1.41 -28.41
N GLY A 379 -8.93 -0.38 -28.75
CA GLY A 379 -9.43 0.98 -28.65
C GLY A 379 -10.52 1.29 -29.65
N SER A 380 -11.37 2.23 -29.28
CA SER A 380 -12.45 2.72 -30.13
C SER A 380 -12.39 4.25 -30.24
N PRO A 381 -11.54 4.81 -31.13
CA PRO A 381 -11.40 6.26 -31.28
C PRO A 381 -12.73 6.97 -31.50
N ALA A 382 -13.62 6.40 -32.31
CA ALA A 382 -14.93 6.99 -32.61
C ALA A 382 -15.81 7.23 -31.37
N ARG A 383 -15.57 6.47 -30.28
CA ARG A 383 -16.28 6.59 -29.00
C ARG A 383 -15.48 7.36 -27.94
N SER A 384 -14.18 7.59 -28.18
CA SER A 384 -13.30 8.30 -27.28
C SER A 384 -13.51 9.81 -27.36
N THR A 385 -13.27 10.49 -26.24
CA THR A 385 -13.49 11.93 -26.10
C THR A 385 -12.37 12.59 -25.31
N THR A 386 -12.14 13.88 -25.57
CA THR A 386 -11.37 14.77 -24.71
C THR A 386 -12.35 15.73 -24.04
N LEU A 387 -12.17 15.99 -22.76
CA LEU A 387 -13.13 16.67 -21.91
C LEU A 387 -12.52 17.91 -21.27
N GLU A 388 -13.38 18.89 -21.01
CA GLU A 388 -13.17 19.99 -20.09
C GLU A 388 -14.15 19.85 -18.93
N VAL A 389 -13.64 19.87 -17.68
CA VAL A 389 -14.43 19.72 -16.46
C VAL A 389 -14.33 21.01 -15.63
N ASP A 390 -15.49 21.53 -15.26
CA ASP A 390 -15.62 22.72 -14.42
C ASP A 390 -15.33 22.41 -12.92
N PRO A 391 -15.03 23.41 -12.09
CA PRO A 391 -14.75 23.21 -10.67
C PRO A 391 -15.86 22.55 -9.85
N ASP A 392 -17.10 22.59 -10.34
CA ASP A 392 -18.27 21.93 -9.73
C ASP A 392 -18.47 20.48 -10.20
N GLY A 393 -17.62 19.99 -11.12
CA GLY A 393 -17.70 18.64 -11.69
C GLY A 393 -18.56 18.53 -12.95
N ALA A 394 -19.23 19.58 -13.39
CA ALA A 394 -19.88 19.60 -14.69
C ALA A 394 -18.82 19.52 -15.80
N TYR A 395 -19.10 18.76 -16.87
CA TYR A 395 -18.13 18.64 -17.95
C TYR A 395 -18.76 18.68 -19.33
N ARG A 396 -17.94 19.02 -20.29
CA ARG A 396 -18.28 19.01 -21.70
C ARG A 396 -17.22 18.33 -22.55
N VAL A 397 -17.67 17.72 -23.63
CA VAL A 397 -16.79 17.16 -24.65
C VAL A 397 -16.27 18.28 -25.53
N ILE A 398 -14.94 18.41 -25.60
CA ILE A 398 -14.27 19.38 -26.47
C ILE A 398 -13.77 18.74 -27.77
N GLN A 399 -13.48 17.43 -27.76
CA GLN A 399 -13.04 16.67 -28.94
C GLN A 399 -13.63 15.26 -28.92
N LYS A 400 -13.96 14.72 -30.10
CA LYS A 400 -14.46 13.37 -30.35
C LYS A 400 -13.70 12.71 -31.49
N GLY A 401 -13.66 11.38 -31.49
CA GLY A 401 -13.13 10.61 -32.62
C GLY A 401 -11.62 10.47 -32.64
N MET A 402 -10.96 10.76 -31.53
CA MET A 402 -9.52 10.52 -31.33
C MET A 402 -9.31 9.75 -30.03
N GLN A 403 -8.35 8.86 -30.03
CA GLN A 403 -7.89 8.16 -28.83
C GLN A 403 -6.78 8.97 -28.18
N THR A 404 -7.15 10.11 -27.58
CA THR A 404 -6.19 10.93 -26.84
C THR A 404 -5.85 10.27 -25.51
N ASN A 405 -4.60 10.47 -25.04
CA ASN A 405 -4.10 10.00 -23.76
C ASN A 405 -3.54 11.18 -22.96
N GLY A 406 -2.22 11.30 -22.78
CA GLY A 406 -1.59 12.37 -22.04
C GLY A 406 -1.86 13.76 -22.65
N LEU A 407 -2.13 14.73 -21.78
CA LEU A 407 -2.26 16.15 -22.14
C LEU A 407 -1.25 16.97 -21.35
N MET A 408 -0.73 18.05 -21.95
CA MET A 408 0.15 18.98 -21.25
C MET A 408 -0.11 20.42 -21.72
N PRO A 409 -0.37 21.36 -20.79
CA PRO A 409 -0.50 22.76 -21.12
C PRO A 409 0.76 23.34 -21.76
N LEU A 410 0.62 24.05 -22.87
CA LEU A 410 1.68 24.80 -23.55
C LEU A 410 1.73 26.25 -23.08
N ALA A 411 2.84 26.94 -23.37
CA ALA A 411 3.07 28.33 -22.95
C ALA A 411 2.06 29.33 -23.57
N ASP A 412 1.49 29.02 -24.74
CA ASP A 412 0.47 29.83 -25.41
C ASP A 412 -0.95 29.57 -24.87
N GLY A 413 -1.10 28.60 -23.98
CA GLY A 413 -2.38 28.22 -23.36
C GLY A 413 -3.18 27.22 -24.17
N ASN A 414 -2.59 26.60 -25.20
CA ASN A 414 -3.06 25.39 -25.86
C ASN A 414 -2.62 24.13 -25.09
N LEU A 415 -2.91 22.98 -25.62
CA LEU A 415 -2.54 21.67 -25.08
C LEU A 415 -1.66 20.91 -26.09
N ALA A 416 -0.54 20.38 -25.66
CA ALA A 416 0.10 19.26 -26.34
C ALA A 416 -0.64 17.99 -25.93
N VAL A 417 -0.98 17.14 -26.91
CA VAL A 417 -1.83 15.97 -26.72
C VAL A 417 -1.25 14.76 -27.42
N CYS A 418 -1.14 13.65 -26.71
CA CYS A 418 -0.83 12.35 -27.27
C CYS A 418 -2.10 11.80 -27.94
N ASP A 419 -2.17 11.79 -29.28
CA ASP A 419 -3.19 11.08 -30.07
C ASP A 419 -2.66 9.67 -30.34
N MET A 420 -2.89 8.76 -29.38
CA MET A 420 -2.28 7.44 -29.31
C MET A 420 -2.55 6.62 -30.57
N PHE A 421 -3.81 6.58 -31.04
CA PHE A 421 -4.20 5.82 -32.23
C PHE A 421 -4.10 6.60 -33.53
N GLY A 422 -3.86 7.91 -33.43
CA GLY A 422 -3.46 8.73 -34.56
C GLY A 422 -1.94 8.67 -34.82
N HIS A 423 -1.19 7.94 -33.98
CA HIS A 423 0.27 7.79 -34.08
C HIS A 423 0.99 9.15 -34.13
N ARG A 424 0.56 10.09 -33.27
CA ARG A 424 1.09 11.47 -33.31
C ARG A 424 0.94 12.21 -32.00
N VAL A 425 1.79 13.20 -31.82
CA VAL A 425 1.60 14.25 -30.82
C VAL A 425 1.11 15.50 -31.55
N ILE A 426 0.06 16.11 -31.05
CA ILE A 426 -0.56 17.30 -31.66
C ILE A 426 -0.61 18.48 -30.70
N GLU A 427 -0.71 19.68 -31.24
CA GLU A 427 -1.16 20.86 -30.53
C GLU A 427 -2.65 21.07 -30.77
N MET A 428 -3.41 21.25 -29.69
CA MET A 428 -4.86 21.40 -29.69
C MET A 428 -5.26 22.58 -28.80
N THR A 429 -6.21 23.39 -29.26
CA THR A 429 -6.79 24.44 -28.41
C THR A 429 -7.63 23.84 -27.27
N THR A 430 -7.85 24.60 -26.21
CA THR A 430 -8.80 24.21 -25.13
C THR A 430 -10.25 24.07 -25.58
N LYS A 431 -10.56 24.38 -26.85
CA LYS A 431 -11.85 24.15 -27.49
C LYS A 431 -11.87 22.90 -28.38
N GLY A 432 -10.80 22.12 -28.38
CA GLY A 432 -10.69 20.87 -29.14
C GLY A 432 -10.28 21.02 -30.61
N GLN A 433 -9.88 22.21 -31.06
CA GLN A 433 -9.43 22.41 -32.43
C GLN A 433 -7.95 22.03 -32.56
N ILE A 434 -7.62 21.14 -33.50
CA ILE A 434 -6.24 20.78 -33.82
C ILE A 434 -5.58 21.97 -34.51
N VAL A 435 -4.46 22.43 -33.94
CA VAL A 435 -3.68 23.53 -34.49
C VAL A 435 -2.62 23.00 -35.49
N ARG A 436 -1.88 21.97 -35.05
CA ARG A 436 -0.85 21.33 -35.89
C ARG A 436 -0.43 19.97 -35.30
N THR A 437 0.24 19.16 -36.13
CA THR A 437 0.96 17.98 -35.67
C THR A 437 2.37 18.41 -35.23
N LEU A 438 2.76 17.99 -34.01
CA LEU A 438 4.09 18.28 -33.44
C LEU A 438 5.08 17.17 -33.77
N ALA A 439 4.65 15.89 -33.76
CA ALA A 439 5.42 14.73 -34.16
C ALA A 439 4.49 13.61 -34.62
N SER A 440 4.91 12.86 -35.65
CA SER A 440 4.18 11.66 -36.13
C SER A 440 5.10 10.58 -36.69
N THR A 441 6.34 10.90 -37.01
CA THR A 441 7.29 9.97 -37.62
C THR A 441 8.68 10.11 -37.01
N PHE A 442 9.33 8.97 -36.84
CA PHE A 442 10.73 8.88 -36.47
C PHE A 442 11.46 7.95 -37.43
N GLU A 443 12.57 8.42 -38.02
CA GLU A 443 13.36 7.69 -39.05
C GLU A 443 12.50 7.15 -40.19
N GLY A 444 11.56 7.97 -40.67
CA GLY A 444 10.67 7.63 -41.81
C GLY A 444 9.53 6.64 -41.50
N LYS A 445 9.36 6.21 -40.25
CA LYS A 445 8.26 5.35 -39.81
C LYS A 445 7.36 6.08 -38.82
N PRO A 446 6.07 5.75 -38.74
CA PRO A 446 5.19 6.29 -37.71
C PRO A 446 5.74 6.00 -36.30
N ILE A 447 5.50 6.90 -35.33
CA ILE A 447 5.60 6.53 -33.91
C ILE A 447 4.46 5.57 -33.58
N ASP A 448 4.60 4.77 -32.52
CA ASP A 448 3.61 3.71 -32.27
C ASP A 448 2.36 4.25 -31.54
N GLY A 449 2.45 4.56 -30.27
CA GLY A 449 1.32 5.02 -29.50
C GLY A 449 1.76 5.94 -28.37
N PRO A 450 1.94 7.26 -28.65
CA PRO A 450 2.36 8.19 -27.60
C PRO A 450 1.35 8.18 -26.46
N ASN A 451 1.89 8.12 -25.22
CA ASN A 451 1.06 7.89 -24.03
C ASN A 451 1.08 9.10 -23.09
N ASP A 452 2.10 9.30 -22.26
CA ASP A 452 2.17 10.43 -21.34
C ASP A 452 3.21 11.47 -21.79
N ILE A 453 3.09 12.72 -21.31
CA ILE A 453 3.74 13.86 -21.92
C ILE A 453 4.08 14.94 -20.88
N VAL A 454 5.28 15.54 -21.01
CA VAL A 454 5.70 16.69 -20.20
C VAL A 454 6.51 17.70 -21.04
N THR A 455 6.40 18.99 -20.71
CA THR A 455 7.13 20.07 -21.39
C THR A 455 8.29 20.59 -20.56
N ASP A 456 9.35 21.02 -21.21
CA ASP A 456 10.42 21.79 -20.57
C ASP A 456 10.19 23.31 -20.67
N VAL A 457 11.02 24.06 -19.97
CA VAL A 457 10.94 25.53 -19.94
C VAL A 457 11.40 26.20 -21.25
N LYS A 458 12.05 25.44 -22.16
CA LYS A 458 12.53 25.91 -23.46
C LYS A 458 11.49 25.68 -24.55
N GLY A 459 10.35 25.02 -24.24
CA GLY A 459 9.29 24.66 -25.19
C GLY A 459 9.52 23.32 -25.87
N GLY A 460 10.46 22.51 -25.38
CA GLY A 460 10.63 21.12 -25.79
C GLY A 460 9.60 20.23 -25.12
N ILE A 461 9.35 19.06 -25.70
CA ILE A 461 8.28 18.15 -25.26
C ILE A 461 8.83 16.73 -25.15
N TYR A 462 8.76 16.13 -23.98
CA TYR A 462 9.06 14.73 -23.72
C TYR A 462 7.77 13.91 -23.74
N PHE A 463 7.80 12.72 -24.33
CA PHE A 463 6.67 11.80 -24.27
C PHE A 463 7.14 10.34 -24.30
N THR A 464 6.33 9.47 -23.67
CA THR A 464 6.52 8.02 -23.68
C THR A 464 5.78 7.38 -24.85
N ASP A 465 6.35 6.33 -25.41
CA ASP A 465 5.74 5.51 -26.46
C ASP A 465 5.84 4.02 -26.08
N PRO A 466 4.89 3.52 -25.23
CA PRO A 466 4.87 2.12 -24.76
C PRO A 466 4.34 1.13 -25.79
N GLN A 467 4.08 1.56 -27.02
CA GLN A 467 3.52 0.73 -28.10
C GLN A 467 2.11 0.18 -27.78
N PHE A 468 1.28 0.94 -27.09
CA PHE A 468 -0.14 0.63 -26.92
C PHE A 468 -0.90 0.91 -28.21
N THR A 469 -0.81 0.01 -29.17
CA THR A 469 -1.50 0.16 -30.48
C THR A 469 -2.64 -0.84 -30.59
N PRO A 470 -3.80 -0.44 -31.17
CA PRO A 470 -4.97 -1.30 -31.28
C PRO A 470 -4.76 -2.49 -32.21
N GLU A 471 -3.89 -2.33 -33.18
CA GLU A 471 -3.71 -3.28 -34.29
C GLU A 471 -2.59 -4.28 -34.03
N LYS A 472 -1.97 -4.26 -32.83
CA LYS A 472 -0.74 -5.01 -32.52
C LYS A 472 0.38 -4.80 -33.56
N LYS A 473 0.23 -3.78 -34.40
CA LYS A 473 1.19 -3.41 -35.44
C LYS A 473 2.21 -2.45 -34.83
N LYS A 474 3.45 -2.88 -34.78
CA LYS A 474 4.57 -2.07 -34.28
C LYS A 474 5.30 -1.48 -35.46
N PHE A 475 5.47 -0.15 -35.48
CA PHE A 475 6.21 0.57 -36.52
C PHE A 475 7.65 0.79 -36.11
N GLN A 476 7.89 1.03 -34.83
CA GLN A 476 9.19 1.24 -34.25
C GLN A 476 9.77 -0.09 -33.70
N PRO A 477 11.09 -0.22 -33.59
CA PRO A 477 11.74 -1.45 -33.14
C PRO A 477 11.39 -1.85 -31.71
N GLY A 478 10.89 -0.95 -30.89
CA GLY A 478 10.49 -1.19 -29.49
C GLY A 478 10.02 0.07 -28.80
N ARG A 479 9.61 -0.09 -27.55
CA ARG A 479 9.11 0.95 -26.68
C ARG A 479 10.20 2.00 -26.42
N SER A 480 9.84 3.26 -26.36
CA SER A 480 10.82 4.35 -26.35
C SER A 480 10.32 5.56 -25.58
N VAL A 481 11.23 6.43 -25.23
CA VAL A 481 10.92 7.79 -24.80
C VAL A 481 11.53 8.76 -25.80
N PHE A 482 10.73 9.73 -26.23
CA PHE A 482 11.10 10.70 -27.25
C PHE A 482 11.12 12.12 -26.70
N TYR A 483 11.89 12.98 -27.37
CA TYR A 483 11.93 14.41 -27.16
C TYR A 483 11.71 15.17 -28.47
N ILE A 484 10.71 16.04 -28.50
CA ILE A 484 10.51 17.01 -29.56
C ILE A 484 11.29 18.27 -29.16
N THR A 485 12.37 18.57 -29.85
CA THR A 485 13.15 19.78 -29.56
C THR A 485 12.34 21.06 -29.87
N PRO A 486 12.65 22.22 -29.28
CA PRO A 486 11.94 23.47 -29.60
C PRO A 486 11.83 23.79 -31.09
N PRO A 487 12.86 23.51 -31.96
CA PRO A 487 12.71 23.63 -33.40
C PRO A 487 11.80 22.60 -34.07
N GLY A 488 11.30 21.60 -33.32
CA GLY A 488 10.38 20.57 -33.82
C GLY A 488 11.05 19.28 -34.34
N LYS A 489 12.35 19.07 -34.08
CA LYS A 489 13.03 17.81 -34.39
C LYS A 489 12.67 16.73 -33.34
N LEU A 490 12.26 15.55 -33.80
CA LEU A 490 12.05 14.40 -32.96
C LEU A 490 13.35 13.64 -32.71
N VAL A 491 13.66 13.35 -31.44
CA VAL A 491 14.84 12.60 -30.99
C VAL A 491 14.39 11.50 -30.06
N ARG A 492 14.87 10.27 -30.27
CA ARG A 492 14.71 9.16 -29.31
C ARG A 492 15.77 9.34 -28.23
N ILE A 493 15.34 9.55 -26.98
CA ILE A 493 16.25 9.83 -25.87
C ILE A 493 16.47 8.63 -24.95
N ILE A 494 15.52 7.68 -24.90
CA ILE A 494 15.68 6.41 -24.21
C ILE A 494 15.35 5.31 -25.22
N PRO A 495 16.31 4.39 -25.49
CA PRO A 495 16.15 3.34 -26.48
C PRO A 495 15.26 2.19 -26.02
N PRO A 496 14.81 1.32 -26.92
CA PRO A 496 13.83 0.25 -26.65
C PRO A 496 14.23 -0.75 -25.57
N ASP A 497 15.52 -1.01 -25.40
CA ASP A 497 16.00 -2.07 -24.50
C ASP A 497 16.15 -1.61 -23.04
N ASP A 498 15.99 -0.32 -22.77
CA ASP A 498 16.17 0.25 -21.43
C ASP A 498 14.91 0.16 -20.57
N PHE A 499 13.73 0.03 -21.19
CA PHE A 499 12.44 -0.07 -20.49
C PHE A 499 11.60 -1.24 -21.01
N ALA A 500 10.94 -1.95 -20.07
CA ALA A 500 9.92 -2.90 -20.45
C ALA A 500 8.68 -2.17 -20.98
N MET A 501 8.19 -1.13 -20.27
CA MET A 501 7.01 -0.36 -20.67
C MET A 501 7.00 1.04 -20.00
N PRO A 502 7.65 2.06 -20.62
CA PRO A 502 7.61 3.43 -20.10
C PRO A 502 6.18 3.96 -20.16
N ASN A 503 5.69 4.57 -19.07
CA ASN A 503 4.35 5.14 -18.99
C ASN A 503 4.43 6.58 -18.47
N GLY A 504 4.13 6.85 -17.21
CA GLY A 504 4.17 8.20 -16.66
C GLY A 504 5.53 8.87 -16.77
N ILE A 505 5.55 10.15 -17.12
CA ILE A 505 6.75 10.95 -17.34
C ILE A 505 6.64 12.32 -16.66
N LEU A 506 7.69 12.74 -15.95
CA LEU A 506 7.77 14.04 -15.28
C LEU A 506 9.14 14.69 -15.49
N LEU A 507 9.17 16.01 -15.45
CA LEU A 507 10.39 16.80 -15.41
C LEU A 507 10.44 17.58 -14.09
N THR A 508 11.57 17.53 -13.38
CA THR A 508 11.74 18.31 -12.14
C THR A 508 11.60 19.81 -12.39
N PRO A 509 11.20 20.62 -11.37
CA PRO A 509 10.95 22.05 -11.55
C PRO A 509 12.17 22.84 -12.08
N ASP A 510 13.37 22.36 -11.80
CA ASP A 510 14.62 22.94 -12.31
C ASP A 510 14.98 22.49 -13.75
N GLY A 511 14.19 21.59 -14.32
CA GLY A 511 14.38 21.04 -15.67
C GLY A 511 15.61 20.13 -15.83
N ARG A 512 16.22 19.68 -14.73
CA ARG A 512 17.49 18.94 -14.76
C ARG A 512 17.34 17.43 -14.64
N THR A 513 16.21 16.95 -14.20
CA THR A 513 15.95 15.51 -14.03
C THR A 513 14.66 15.11 -14.70
N LEU A 514 14.74 14.16 -15.62
CA LEU A 514 13.58 13.49 -16.21
C LEU A 514 13.28 12.23 -15.38
N LEU A 515 12.03 12.08 -14.95
CA LEU A 515 11.53 10.92 -14.24
C LEU A 515 10.60 10.12 -15.15
N VAL A 516 10.80 8.81 -15.24
CA VAL A 516 9.96 7.90 -16.03
C VAL A 516 9.64 6.67 -15.18
N ASN A 517 8.37 6.32 -15.06
CA ASN A 517 8.02 5.04 -14.44
C ASN A 517 7.97 3.93 -15.49
N ASN A 518 7.98 2.72 -14.98
CA ASN A 518 7.84 1.51 -15.76
C ASN A 518 6.58 0.78 -15.29
N THR A 519 5.63 0.51 -16.18
CA THR A 519 4.39 -0.14 -15.76
C THR A 519 4.53 -1.68 -15.78
N TYR A 520 4.32 -2.35 -16.88
CA TYR A 520 4.57 -3.78 -17.08
C TYR A 520 4.48 -4.12 -18.56
N ASP A 521 5.04 -5.25 -18.97
CA ASP A 521 4.92 -5.72 -20.34
C ASP A 521 3.65 -6.57 -20.52
N ASN A 522 2.71 -6.14 -21.37
CA ASN A 522 1.50 -6.89 -21.68
C ASN A 522 1.75 -8.29 -22.27
N GLU A 523 2.89 -8.49 -22.94
CA GLU A 523 3.29 -9.80 -23.48
C GLU A 523 3.99 -10.64 -22.40
N ALA A 524 4.61 -9.99 -21.42
CA ALA A 524 5.34 -10.60 -20.31
C ALA A 524 4.79 -10.14 -18.95
N PHE A 525 3.50 -9.89 -18.84
CA PHE A 525 2.80 -9.52 -17.59
C PHE A 525 3.22 -10.35 -16.37
N TRP A 526 3.82 -11.48 -16.65
CA TRP A 526 4.24 -12.53 -15.77
C TRP A 526 5.74 -12.58 -15.50
N ASN A 527 6.52 -11.77 -16.21
CA ASN A 527 7.98 -11.82 -16.18
C ASN A 527 8.56 -10.46 -15.78
N VAL A 528 7.97 -9.89 -14.73
CA VAL A 528 8.40 -8.60 -14.18
C VAL A 528 9.82 -8.76 -13.64
N ASP A 529 10.77 -8.10 -14.27
CA ASP A 529 12.11 -7.91 -13.73
C ASP A 529 12.02 -6.90 -12.58
N SER A 530 11.87 -7.41 -11.34
CA SER A 530 11.73 -6.57 -10.15
C SER A 530 12.88 -5.55 -9.97
N ASP A 531 14.02 -5.80 -10.57
CA ASP A 531 15.16 -4.89 -10.54
C ASP A 531 15.01 -3.69 -11.49
N LYS A 532 14.18 -3.80 -12.54
CA LYS A 532 13.92 -2.72 -13.50
C LYS A 532 12.51 -2.16 -13.39
N ASP A 533 11.52 -3.00 -13.24
CA ASP A 533 10.13 -2.68 -13.54
C ASP A 533 9.36 -2.02 -12.39
N ASN A 534 9.87 -2.12 -11.17
CA ASN A 534 9.20 -1.57 -9.99
C ASN A 534 9.79 -0.22 -9.53
N TRP A 535 10.49 0.47 -10.41
CA TRP A 535 11.13 1.73 -10.10
C TRP A 535 10.58 2.87 -10.94
N VAL A 536 10.49 4.04 -10.31
CA VAL A 536 10.58 5.30 -11.05
C VAL A 536 12.07 5.54 -11.30
N TRP A 537 12.44 5.70 -12.55
CA TRP A 537 13.81 5.98 -12.98
C TRP A 537 14.04 7.47 -13.15
N ALA A 538 15.24 7.92 -12.81
CA ALA A 538 15.67 9.30 -13.00
C ALA A 538 16.84 9.36 -14.00
N TYR A 539 16.82 10.39 -14.85
CA TYR A 539 17.83 10.69 -15.86
C TYR A 539 18.26 12.14 -15.73
N ASP A 540 19.55 12.42 -15.84
CA ASP A 540 20.04 13.79 -15.94
C ASP A 540 19.74 14.33 -17.34
N VAL A 541 19.20 15.55 -17.43
CA VAL A 541 18.86 16.22 -18.68
C VAL A 541 20.04 17.08 -19.13
N ASN A 542 20.49 16.89 -20.37
CA ASN A 542 21.51 17.71 -21.02
C ASN A 542 20.91 19.03 -21.56
N ASP A 543 21.76 19.98 -21.91
CA ASP A 543 21.33 21.28 -22.46
C ASP A 543 20.52 21.17 -23.77
N ASP A 544 20.76 20.13 -24.56
CA ASP A 544 20.05 19.83 -25.81
C ASP A 544 18.74 19.02 -25.60
N GLY A 545 18.39 18.71 -24.36
CA GLY A 545 17.18 17.93 -24.00
C GLY A 545 17.38 16.43 -24.06
N THR A 546 18.53 15.92 -24.50
CA THR A 546 18.85 14.48 -24.36
C THR A 546 19.10 14.10 -22.91
N VAL A 547 19.13 12.80 -22.59
CA VAL A 547 19.29 12.34 -21.21
C VAL A 547 20.48 11.41 -21.05
N LYS A 548 20.96 11.30 -19.81
CA LYS A 548 22.09 10.45 -19.41
C LYS A 548 21.96 10.00 -17.95
N ASN A 549 22.89 9.16 -17.49
CA ASN A 549 23.03 8.74 -16.09
C ASN A 549 21.74 8.15 -15.51
N PRO A 550 21.20 7.05 -16.08
CA PRO A 550 20.01 6.38 -15.51
C PRO A 550 20.28 5.92 -14.08
N ARG A 551 19.32 6.17 -13.19
CA ARG A 551 19.39 5.74 -11.78
C ARG A 551 18.01 5.43 -11.22
N LYS A 552 17.95 4.47 -10.30
CA LYS A 552 16.76 4.16 -9.51
C LYS A 552 16.42 5.37 -8.62
N PHE A 553 15.17 5.84 -8.68
CA PHE A 553 14.72 7.01 -7.93
C PHE A 553 13.78 6.63 -6.81
N ALA A 554 12.66 5.98 -7.10
CA ALA A 554 11.67 5.58 -6.11
C ALA A 554 11.22 4.14 -6.35
N LEU A 555 11.27 3.32 -5.30
CA LEU A 555 10.81 1.93 -5.34
C LEU A 555 9.29 1.89 -5.07
N LEU A 556 8.55 1.33 -6.01
CA LEU A 556 7.10 1.23 -5.94
C LEU A 556 6.65 -0.03 -5.20
N PHE A 557 5.64 0.12 -4.36
CA PHE A 557 4.96 -1.03 -3.75
C PHE A 557 4.14 -1.80 -4.77
N LEU A 558 4.18 -3.12 -4.66
CA LEU A 558 3.55 -4.05 -5.58
C LEU A 558 2.27 -4.64 -4.99
N THR A 559 1.37 -5.07 -5.87
CA THR A 559 0.17 -5.78 -5.42
C THR A 559 0.52 -7.20 -4.96
N PRO A 560 -0.10 -7.68 -3.88
CA PRO A 560 0.13 -9.04 -3.41
C PRO A 560 -0.50 -10.11 -4.30
N GLU A 561 -1.62 -9.84 -4.94
CA GLU A 561 -2.47 -10.83 -5.58
C GLU A 561 -1.92 -11.32 -6.92
N VAL A 562 -1.17 -10.48 -7.61
CA VAL A 562 -0.55 -10.84 -8.90
C VAL A 562 0.54 -11.90 -8.74
N THR A 563 1.07 -12.08 -7.51
CA THR A 563 2.09 -13.11 -7.23
C THR A 563 1.62 -14.54 -7.47
N GLU A 564 0.34 -14.83 -7.27
CA GLU A 564 -0.19 -16.19 -7.50
C GLU A 564 -0.24 -16.55 -8.99
N ARG A 565 -0.33 -15.54 -9.86
CA ARG A 565 -0.47 -15.73 -11.30
C ARG A 565 0.82 -15.68 -12.10
N LYS A 566 1.89 -15.06 -11.68
CA LYS A 566 3.26 -15.11 -12.28
C LYS A 566 4.17 -13.90 -11.97
N GLY A 567 3.80 -12.95 -11.12
CA GLY A 567 4.66 -11.82 -10.80
C GLY A 567 3.91 -10.69 -10.09
N ARG A 568 4.64 -9.87 -9.38
CA ARG A 568 4.12 -8.67 -8.75
C ARG A 568 4.33 -7.50 -9.69
N THR A 569 3.36 -6.61 -9.78
CA THR A 569 3.52 -5.34 -10.49
C THR A 569 2.97 -4.20 -9.67
N SER A 570 3.56 -3.02 -9.81
CA SER A 570 2.95 -1.77 -9.35
C SER A 570 1.81 -1.33 -10.27
N ALA A 571 1.86 -1.74 -11.55
CA ALA A 571 1.08 -1.17 -12.63
C ALA A 571 1.12 0.37 -12.56
N ALA A 572 2.32 0.92 -12.43
CA ALA A 572 2.53 2.36 -12.39
C ALA A 572 2.06 2.99 -13.70
N ASP A 573 1.27 4.05 -13.59
CA ASP A 573 0.63 4.72 -14.71
C ASP A 573 0.93 6.22 -14.67
N GLY A 574 -0.04 7.10 -14.75
CA GLY A 574 0.21 8.53 -14.75
C GLY A 574 0.85 9.04 -13.46
N MET A 575 1.56 10.15 -13.55
CA MET A 575 2.27 10.78 -12.44
C MET A 575 2.04 12.29 -12.40
N THR A 576 2.16 12.87 -11.21
CA THR A 576 2.25 14.33 -11.04
C THR A 576 3.27 14.70 -9.96
N MET A 577 3.59 15.99 -9.84
CA MET A 577 4.62 16.50 -8.93
C MET A 577 4.13 17.72 -8.18
N ASP A 578 4.55 17.88 -6.93
CA ASP A 578 4.39 19.11 -6.16
C ASP A 578 5.53 20.11 -6.41
N GLU A 579 5.36 21.37 -5.98
CA GLU A 579 6.39 22.43 -6.13
C GLU A 579 7.69 22.09 -5.39
N GLY A 580 7.65 21.22 -4.39
CA GLY A 580 8.82 20.75 -3.65
C GLY A 580 9.58 19.61 -4.32
N GLY A 581 9.09 19.11 -5.47
CA GLY A 581 9.68 17.99 -6.18
C GLY A 581 9.22 16.61 -5.67
N GLY A 582 8.25 16.56 -4.78
CA GLY A 582 7.60 15.30 -4.37
C GLY A 582 6.74 14.76 -5.50
N ILE A 583 6.78 13.44 -5.75
CA ILE A 583 6.05 12.80 -6.84
C ILE A 583 4.88 11.96 -6.32
N TYR A 584 3.83 11.91 -7.12
CA TYR A 584 2.58 11.20 -6.88
C TYR A 584 2.36 10.24 -8.05
N VAL A 585 2.46 8.95 -7.80
CA VAL A 585 2.44 7.90 -8.82
C VAL A 585 1.19 7.06 -8.64
N THR A 586 0.34 7.02 -9.66
CA THR A 586 -0.83 6.13 -9.63
C THR A 586 -0.40 4.68 -9.86
N THR A 587 -0.96 3.78 -9.06
CA THR A 587 -0.63 2.35 -9.09
C THR A 587 -1.84 1.53 -8.66
N TYR A 588 -1.79 0.22 -8.82
CA TYR A 588 -2.84 -0.68 -8.29
C TYR A 588 -2.95 -0.67 -6.76
N MET A 589 -1.96 -0.10 -6.05
CA MET A 589 -2.02 0.06 -4.59
C MET A 589 -2.63 1.40 -4.16
N GLY A 590 -3.05 2.25 -5.10
CA GLY A 590 -3.45 3.63 -4.85
C GLY A 590 -2.42 4.63 -5.40
N VAL A 591 -2.50 5.88 -4.99
CA VAL A 591 -1.52 6.91 -5.35
C VAL A 591 -0.36 6.85 -4.36
N GLN A 592 0.78 6.35 -4.79
CA GLN A 592 2.01 6.28 -3.99
C GLN A 592 2.73 7.63 -4.02
N ILE A 593 3.10 8.13 -2.86
CA ILE A 593 3.72 9.46 -2.70
C ILE A 593 5.15 9.30 -2.24
N PHE A 594 6.05 9.99 -2.94
CA PHE A 594 7.47 10.01 -2.61
C PHE A 594 7.96 11.46 -2.49
N GLY A 595 8.96 11.67 -1.67
CA GLY A 595 9.63 12.96 -1.57
C GLY A 595 10.63 13.21 -2.70
N PRO A 596 11.28 14.39 -2.71
CA PRO A 596 12.14 14.81 -3.81
C PRO A 596 13.43 13.99 -3.97
N LYS A 597 13.72 13.09 -3.07
CA LYS A 597 14.86 12.14 -3.15
C LYS A 597 14.42 10.70 -3.34
N GLY A 598 13.12 10.47 -3.64
CA GLY A 598 12.54 9.14 -3.80
C GLY A 598 12.18 8.44 -2.49
N GLU A 599 12.25 9.13 -1.35
CA GLU A 599 11.82 8.59 -0.07
C GLU A 599 10.29 8.42 -0.01
N PHE A 600 9.84 7.23 0.36
CA PHE A 600 8.41 6.93 0.44
C PHE A 600 7.72 7.70 1.58
N ARG A 601 6.60 8.38 1.28
CA ARG A 601 5.82 9.14 2.25
C ARG A 601 4.51 8.48 2.64
N GLY A 602 3.88 7.75 1.73
CA GLY A 602 2.61 7.07 2.01
C GLY A 602 1.82 6.76 0.75
N ILE A 603 0.62 6.23 0.94
CA ILE A 603 -0.32 5.88 -0.14
C ILE A 603 -1.67 6.54 0.14
N VAL A 604 -2.22 7.20 -0.87
CA VAL A 604 -3.63 7.62 -0.89
C VAL A 604 -4.43 6.51 -1.55
N ASN A 605 -5.29 5.88 -0.77
CA ASN A 605 -6.17 4.82 -1.24
C ASN A 605 -7.39 5.41 -1.98
N THR A 606 -7.81 4.79 -3.07
CA THR A 606 -8.99 5.17 -3.85
C THR A 606 -9.95 3.99 -4.00
N PRO A 607 -11.28 4.21 -4.06
CA PRO A 607 -12.25 3.13 -4.16
C PRO A 607 -12.13 2.27 -5.44
N THR A 608 -11.57 2.85 -6.52
CA THR A 608 -11.23 2.16 -7.77
C THR A 608 -9.80 2.47 -8.14
N TYR A 609 -9.15 1.62 -8.96
CA TYR A 609 -7.75 1.82 -9.30
C TYR A 609 -7.50 3.17 -9.96
N PRO A 610 -6.57 3.97 -9.41
CA PRO A 610 -6.19 5.22 -10.03
C PRO A 610 -5.35 4.95 -11.29
N VAL A 611 -5.67 5.66 -12.35
CA VAL A 611 -5.00 5.57 -13.66
C VAL A 611 -4.02 6.73 -13.82
N SER A 612 -4.47 7.95 -13.50
CA SER A 612 -3.61 9.13 -13.59
C SER A 612 -4.02 10.19 -12.56
N CYS A 613 -3.18 11.20 -12.33
CA CYS A 613 -3.50 12.27 -11.40
C CYS A 613 -2.86 13.61 -11.78
N CYS A 614 -3.45 14.71 -11.29
CA CYS A 614 -2.85 16.03 -11.40
C CYS A 614 -3.25 16.92 -10.22
N PHE A 615 -2.42 17.90 -9.92
CA PHE A 615 -2.81 18.98 -9.03
C PHE A 615 -3.67 20.02 -9.74
N GLY A 616 -4.58 20.64 -9.00
CA GLY A 616 -5.43 21.71 -9.48
C GLY A 616 -6.11 22.48 -8.35
N GLY A 617 -7.17 23.22 -8.71
CA GLY A 617 -7.82 24.21 -7.85
C GLY A 617 -7.09 25.54 -7.91
N ASP A 618 -7.74 26.62 -7.45
CA ASP A 618 -7.18 27.98 -7.50
C ASP A 618 -5.89 28.09 -6.67
N ASP A 619 -5.80 27.35 -5.58
CA ASP A 619 -4.66 27.28 -4.68
C ASP A 619 -3.64 26.20 -5.07
N MET A 620 -3.89 25.40 -6.10
CA MET A 620 -3.10 24.22 -6.51
C MET A 620 -2.92 23.18 -5.38
N LYS A 621 -3.83 23.13 -4.41
CA LYS A 621 -3.79 22.19 -3.27
C LYS A 621 -4.90 21.13 -3.34
N THR A 622 -5.38 20.83 -4.51
CA THR A 622 -6.30 19.71 -4.73
C THR A 622 -5.64 18.72 -5.68
N LEU A 623 -5.46 17.49 -5.24
CA LEU A 623 -5.04 16.39 -6.10
C LEU A 623 -6.31 15.76 -6.71
N PHE A 624 -6.47 15.89 -8.02
CA PHE A 624 -7.46 15.16 -8.80
C PHE A 624 -6.88 13.83 -9.22
N ILE A 625 -7.66 12.76 -9.06
CA ILE A 625 -7.27 11.39 -9.35
C ILE A 625 -8.30 10.81 -10.30
N VAL A 626 -7.90 10.49 -11.51
CA VAL A 626 -8.79 9.85 -12.50
C VAL A 626 -8.63 8.34 -12.41
N SER A 627 -9.74 7.64 -12.54
CA SER A 627 -9.84 6.22 -12.31
C SER A 627 -10.96 5.66 -13.17
N TYR A 628 -10.65 5.01 -14.28
CA TYR A 628 -11.64 4.48 -15.23
C TYR A 628 -12.76 5.50 -15.52
N ASP A 629 -13.97 5.21 -15.05
CA ASP A 629 -15.17 6.03 -15.24
C ASP A 629 -15.42 7.07 -14.12
N LYS A 630 -14.45 7.27 -13.22
CA LYS A 630 -14.60 8.16 -12.05
C LYS A 630 -13.45 9.15 -11.92
N ILE A 631 -13.78 10.31 -11.36
CA ILE A 631 -12.77 11.30 -10.95
C ILE A 631 -12.95 11.51 -9.45
N TYR A 632 -11.86 11.31 -8.71
CA TYR A 632 -11.79 11.63 -7.29
C TYR A 632 -10.97 12.89 -7.07
N LYS A 633 -11.07 13.47 -5.89
CA LYS A 633 -10.21 14.56 -5.42
C LYS A 633 -9.88 14.41 -3.94
N ILE A 634 -8.72 14.92 -3.55
CA ILE A 634 -8.30 15.01 -2.15
C ILE A 634 -7.54 16.32 -1.93
N LYS A 635 -7.72 16.93 -0.76
CA LYS A 635 -6.94 18.11 -0.37
C LYS A 635 -5.53 17.72 0.04
N THR A 636 -4.58 18.61 -0.28
CA THR A 636 -3.17 18.46 0.05
C THR A 636 -2.68 19.66 0.87
N SER A 637 -1.66 19.43 1.70
CA SER A 637 -0.98 20.51 2.44
C SER A 637 -0.02 21.29 1.53
N VAL A 638 0.48 20.63 0.49
CA VAL A 638 1.46 21.16 -0.47
C VAL A 638 0.78 21.66 -1.74
N LYS A 639 1.48 22.51 -2.49
CA LYS A 639 1.02 22.96 -3.80
C LYS A 639 1.59 22.07 -4.90
N GLY A 640 0.76 21.75 -5.87
CA GLY A 640 1.20 21.10 -7.10
C GLY A 640 1.99 22.02 -8.01
N LEU A 641 2.89 21.42 -8.78
CA LEU A 641 3.61 22.13 -9.82
C LEU A 641 2.64 22.61 -10.90
N LYS A 642 2.65 23.90 -11.18
CA LYS A 642 1.80 24.52 -12.18
C LYS A 642 2.46 24.45 -13.56
N TYR A 643 1.72 23.90 -14.50
CA TYR A 643 2.10 23.85 -15.92
C TYR A 643 1.35 24.92 -16.73
N GLY A 644 1.88 25.26 -17.93
CA GLY A 644 1.25 26.20 -18.83
C GLY A 644 1.73 27.65 -18.66
N PRO A 645 0.95 28.63 -19.14
CA PRO A 645 1.32 30.04 -19.11
C PRO A 645 1.61 30.52 -17.69
N LYS A 646 2.72 31.26 -17.53
CA LYS A 646 3.07 31.93 -16.27
C LYS A 646 2.21 33.15 -16.04
#